data_bda2523e48172399a6236e874c25bfb7
#
_entry.id   bda2523e48172399a6236e874c25bfb7
#
_cell.length_a   1.000
_cell.length_b   1.000
_cell.length_c   1.000
_cell.angle_alpha   90.00
_cell.angle_beta   90.00
_cell.angle_gamma   90.00
#
_symmetry.space_group_name_H-M   'P 1'
#
loop_
_entity.id
_entity.type
_entity.pdbx_description
1 polymer ?
#
loop_
_entity_poly.entity_id
_entity_poly.type
_entity_poly.pdbx_seq_one_letter_code
_entity_poly.pdbx_strand_id
1 'polypeptide(L)'
;MKKRPSMNIGAAILFGIFGLLFFVLMVRFVTIQVTGEADGKVLASQAAKKYIKSHILEAHRGTIFDGKGEVIAEDTSAYTLVAILDPSITSDPKKPKHVTDPEKTAKVLSKYLDMKESAIYDRLTKKGQNNKLPYQVEFGAPGRDLSHQMMLEIKEEDIPGVTFRKEAKRFYPNGSFASHLIGFAQKTTDDDGDSTTVGKMGVEASFNDVLKGKDGSVAYKSDVWGYLLPNSDEHVTPPKDGDDLYLTIDKKIQTFLEEAMNEVQKKYKPKKMFAIVSDPKTGKILAMSQRPTFHPDTREGLLDNWTNIIVEDTYEPGSTMKSFSLAAAVNEGKFNPNETYESGKYYVENVPNPIRDHNGGEGWGTITFLEGVQRSSNVAFANLLDKIGFKKYENYLHDFGFGEATYVGLPNEASGSILYHYPIEKYTTIFGQGTTVTPLQMVQAESAIANDGKMMKPYVISKIVDPNTKKVIKETKPEVSGSPISKETAIKTREYLETTVTSEHGTGQKFAIEGYRVGGKSGSGQIPDPSNGRYMVGKENYLFSFMGMAPIDNPQLIVYVGVQQPELEPTEIGSDPVSAVFNPVMQNSLKYLNIKPQEKVSLKKQSLPETREMSVEEAKKELEKAGVTPIVVGNGSEVVKQLPQGGNPMLEGERVVIKTDGDITIPDMKGWSVRDVFKVANIAGLKINMVGNGYAFSQNIQPGIKVNKDEPLVVNFKTPEEAAAPKEEEEQQLN
;
A
#
# COMPACT_ATOMS: atom_id res chain seq x y z
N MET A 1 103.53 -21.37 -12.18
CA MET A 1 102.25 -20.63 -12.08
C MET A 1 101.19 -21.38 -12.88
N LYS A 2 100.32 -22.16 -12.20
CA LYS A 2 99.16 -22.85 -12.84
C LYS A 2 98.02 -21.87 -12.97
N LYS A 3 97.63 -21.52 -14.21
CA LYS A 3 96.46 -20.73 -14.53
C LYS A 3 95.19 -21.53 -14.04
N ARG A 4 94.38 -20.90 -13.23
CA ARG A 4 93.10 -21.46 -12.81
C ARG A 4 92.04 -21.24 -13.92
N PRO A 5 91.61 -22.27 -14.68
CA PRO A 5 90.70 -22.10 -15.80
C PRO A 5 89.20 -21.96 -15.35
N SER A 6 88.88 -22.18 -14.07
CA SER A 6 87.52 -22.26 -13.58
C SER A 6 86.78 -20.91 -13.46
N MET A 7 87.53 -19.81 -13.30
CA MET A 7 86.90 -18.48 -13.10
C MET A 7 86.37 -17.88 -14.39
N ASN A 8 87.04 -18.14 -15.55
CA ASN A 8 86.54 -17.66 -16.84
C ASN A 8 85.38 -18.43 -17.39
N ILE A 9 85.26 -19.76 -17.05
CA ILE A 9 84.15 -20.60 -17.44
C ILE A 9 82.92 -20.22 -16.65
N GLY A 10 83.00 -19.96 -15.31
CA GLY A 10 81.95 -19.46 -14.51
C GLY A 10 81.35 -18.11 -14.95
N ALA A 11 82.29 -17.18 -15.33
CA ALA A 11 81.93 -15.86 -15.88
C ALA A 11 81.21 -16.00 -17.24
N ALA A 12 81.65 -16.90 -18.11
CA ALA A 12 81.04 -17.13 -19.42
C ALA A 12 79.62 -17.79 -19.27
N ILE A 13 79.49 -18.72 -18.33
CA ILE A 13 78.17 -19.33 -18.01
C ILE A 13 77.20 -18.28 -17.44
N LEU A 14 77.67 -17.45 -16.51
CA LEU A 14 76.87 -16.36 -15.95
C LEU A 14 76.46 -15.33 -17.04
N PHE A 15 77.36 -14.98 -17.92
CA PHE A 15 77.03 -14.10 -19.05
C PHE A 15 76.02 -14.75 -20.02
N GLY A 16 76.15 -16.03 -20.28
CA GLY A 16 75.17 -16.79 -21.07
C GLY A 16 73.77 -16.83 -20.42
N ILE A 17 73.74 -17.02 -19.10
CA ILE A 17 72.45 -16.99 -18.35
C ILE A 17 71.77 -15.61 -18.38
N PHE A 18 72.57 -14.55 -18.15
CA PHE A 18 72.08 -13.17 -18.24
C PHE A 18 71.64 -12.80 -19.66
N GLY A 19 72.40 -13.21 -20.67
CA GLY A 19 72.06 -13.03 -22.07
C GLY A 19 70.73 -13.75 -22.45
N LEU A 20 70.57 -14.98 -21.98
CA LEU A 20 69.32 -15.75 -22.17
C LEU A 20 68.13 -15.09 -21.47
N LEU A 21 68.34 -14.66 -20.23
CA LEU A 21 67.28 -13.97 -19.48
C LEU A 21 66.88 -12.65 -20.16
N PHE A 22 67.90 -11.89 -20.63
CA PHE A 22 67.64 -10.65 -21.35
C PHE A 22 66.95 -10.89 -22.69
N PHE A 23 67.35 -11.94 -23.42
CA PHE A 23 66.60 -12.35 -24.64
C PHE A 23 65.15 -12.76 -24.38
N VAL A 24 64.89 -13.54 -23.32
CA VAL A 24 63.53 -13.91 -22.91
C VAL A 24 62.72 -12.67 -22.57
N LEU A 25 63.28 -11.72 -21.82
CA LEU A 25 62.62 -10.44 -21.51
C LEU A 25 62.33 -9.64 -22.78
N MET A 26 63.31 -9.57 -23.72
CA MET A 26 63.16 -8.83 -24.99
C MET A 26 62.03 -9.47 -25.84
N VAL A 27 62.04 -10.78 -25.98
CA VAL A 27 60.94 -11.52 -26.67
C VAL A 27 59.62 -11.25 -26.03
N ARG A 28 59.53 -11.28 -24.68
CA ARG A 28 58.30 -10.98 -23.95
C ARG A 28 57.85 -9.54 -24.20
N PHE A 29 58.75 -8.56 -24.18
CA PHE A 29 58.40 -7.17 -24.47
C PHE A 29 57.88 -6.99 -25.91
N VAL A 30 58.55 -7.60 -26.90
CA VAL A 30 58.12 -7.54 -28.30
C VAL A 30 56.73 -8.23 -28.45
N THR A 31 56.54 -9.38 -27.80
CA THR A 31 55.23 -10.07 -27.82
C THR A 31 54.14 -9.19 -27.26
N ILE A 32 54.36 -8.60 -26.08
CA ILE A 32 53.38 -7.67 -25.46
C ILE A 32 53.10 -6.48 -26.36
N GLN A 33 54.12 -5.92 -27.02
CA GLN A 33 54.00 -4.75 -27.88
C GLN A 33 53.24 -5.05 -29.19
N VAL A 34 53.41 -6.26 -29.74
CA VAL A 34 52.74 -6.70 -30.98
C VAL A 34 51.33 -7.21 -30.72
N THR A 35 51.13 -7.99 -29.64
CA THR A 35 49.82 -8.60 -29.34
C THR A 35 48.92 -7.67 -28.53
N GLY A 36 49.52 -6.69 -27.82
CA GLY A 36 48.75 -5.86 -26.85
C GLY A 36 48.24 -6.64 -25.62
N GLU A 37 48.74 -7.88 -25.41
CA GLU A 37 48.30 -8.76 -24.32
C GLU A 37 49.49 -9.09 -23.39
N ALA A 38 49.20 -9.10 -22.09
CA ALA A 38 50.12 -9.58 -21.06
C ALA A 38 49.37 -10.56 -20.14
N ASP A 39 49.96 -11.75 -19.92
CA ASP A 39 49.41 -12.82 -19.08
C ASP A 39 47.95 -13.19 -19.44
N GLY A 40 47.63 -13.24 -20.75
CA GLY A 40 46.31 -13.58 -21.26
C GLY A 40 45.26 -12.46 -21.13
N LYS A 41 45.70 -11.23 -20.82
CA LYS A 41 44.77 -10.07 -20.67
C LYS A 41 45.16 -8.98 -21.65
N VAL A 42 44.18 -8.44 -22.37
CA VAL A 42 44.36 -7.31 -23.31
C VAL A 42 44.64 -6.04 -22.49
N LEU A 43 45.84 -5.46 -22.66
CA LEU A 43 46.31 -4.29 -21.89
C LEU A 43 45.41 -3.06 -22.11
N ALA A 44 44.93 -2.85 -23.33
CA ALA A 44 44.00 -1.76 -23.63
C ALA A 44 42.68 -1.88 -22.83
N SER A 45 42.18 -3.09 -22.66
CA SER A 45 41.00 -3.36 -21.86
C SER A 45 41.24 -3.12 -20.35
N GLN A 46 42.41 -3.52 -19.86
CA GLN A 46 42.81 -3.26 -18.47
C GLN A 46 43.04 -1.75 -18.20
N ALA A 47 43.64 -1.05 -19.13
CA ALA A 47 43.76 0.41 -19.06
C ALA A 47 42.38 1.09 -19.09
N ALA A 48 41.50 0.67 -20.01
CA ALA A 48 40.14 1.20 -20.08
C ALA A 48 39.40 1.02 -18.74
N LYS A 49 39.45 -0.16 -18.14
CA LYS A 49 38.85 -0.42 -16.82
C LYS A 49 39.42 0.45 -15.69
N LYS A 50 40.72 0.83 -15.80
CA LYS A 50 41.40 1.64 -14.78
C LYS A 50 41.11 3.14 -14.92
N TYR A 51 40.91 3.62 -16.15
CA TYR A 51 40.72 5.05 -16.43
C TYR A 51 39.29 5.46 -16.76
N ILE A 52 38.41 4.51 -17.16
CA ILE A 52 37.00 4.79 -17.36
C ILE A 52 36.29 4.61 -16.01
N LYS A 53 35.76 5.68 -15.50
CA LYS A 53 34.80 5.64 -14.37
C LYS A 53 33.39 5.79 -14.92
N SER A 54 32.50 4.95 -14.45
CA SER A 54 31.08 5.09 -14.72
C SER A 54 30.32 5.36 -13.42
N HIS A 55 29.39 6.28 -13.47
CA HIS A 55 28.41 6.52 -12.41
C HIS A 55 27.03 6.19 -12.95
N ILE A 56 26.24 5.51 -12.13
CA ILE A 56 24.84 5.25 -12.43
C ILE A 56 24.06 6.55 -12.20
N LEU A 57 23.22 6.90 -13.16
CA LEU A 57 22.21 7.95 -13.04
C LEU A 57 20.90 7.24 -12.68
N GLU A 58 20.56 7.24 -11.41
CA GLU A 58 19.35 6.56 -10.92
C GLU A 58 18.09 7.11 -11.60
N ALA A 59 17.23 6.22 -12.12
CA ALA A 59 15.91 6.56 -12.58
C ALA A 59 14.99 6.76 -11.37
N HIS A 60 14.05 7.70 -11.46
CA HIS A 60 13.00 7.82 -10.46
C HIS A 60 11.96 6.73 -10.65
N ARG A 61 11.52 6.15 -9.53
CA ARG A 61 10.42 5.20 -9.54
C ARG A 61 9.11 5.93 -9.81
N GLY A 62 8.28 5.41 -10.70
CA GLY A 62 6.99 5.99 -11.06
C GLY A 62 6.10 6.24 -9.84
N THR A 63 5.33 7.31 -9.88
CA THR A 63 4.41 7.69 -8.81
C THR A 63 3.13 6.86 -8.88
N ILE A 64 2.61 6.47 -7.73
CA ILE A 64 1.30 5.83 -7.61
C ILE A 64 0.29 6.89 -7.16
N PHE A 65 -0.74 7.08 -7.97
CA PHE A 65 -1.82 8.01 -7.74
C PHE A 65 -3.13 7.29 -7.43
N ASP A 66 -4.02 7.95 -6.72
CA ASP A 66 -5.42 7.54 -6.63
C ASP A 66 -6.19 7.79 -7.95
N GLY A 67 -7.48 7.45 -7.98
CA GLY A 67 -8.33 7.64 -9.16
C GLY A 67 -8.53 9.11 -9.58
N LYS A 68 -8.20 10.06 -8.72
CA LYS A 68 -8.31 11.51 -8.94
C LYS A 68 -6.97 12.21 -9.14
N GLY A 69 -5.86 11.47 -9.09
CA GLY A 69 -4.52 12.00 -9.28
C GLY A 69 -3.88 12.53 -8.00
N GLU A 70 -4.39 12.16 -6.81
CA GLU A 70 -3.72 12.43 -5.55
C GLU A 70 -2.62 11.39 -5.30
N VAL A 71 -1.47 11.82 -4.79
CA VAL A 71 -0.32 10.95 -4.56
C VAL A 71 -0.60 9.94 -3.43
N ILE A 72 -0.30 8.67 -3.71
CA ILE A 72 -0.36 7.57 -2.75
C ILE A 72 1.05 7.07 -2.40
N ALA A 73 1.95 6.98 -3.39
CA ALA A 73 3.35 6.66 -3.19
C ALA A 73 4.22 7.40 -4.20
N GLU A 74 5.31 7.99 -3.74
CA GLU A 74 6.28 8.71 -4.58
C GLU A 74 7.70 8.56 -4.05
N ASP A 75 8.70 8.95 -4.84
CA ASP A 75 10.07 9.02 -4.39
C ASP A 75 10.36 10.36 -3.71
N THR A 76 10.97 10.29 -2.53
CA THR A 76 11.50 11.45 -1.80
C THR A 76 13.01 11.34 -1.64
N SER A 77 13.64 12.41 -1.14
CA SER A 77 15.08 12.41 -0.85
C SER A 77 15.36 11.90 0.55
N ALA A 78 16.26 10.94 0.67
CA ALA A 78 16.83 10.49 1.92
C ALA A 78 18.36 10.57 1.88
N TYR A 79 19.02 10.37 3.01
CA TYR A 79 20.46 10.51 3.14
C TYR A 79 21.06 9.28 3.82
N THR A 80 22.14 8.75 3.23
CA THR A 80 22.94 7.69 3.85
C THR A 80 24.20 8.33 4.44
N LEU A 81 24.42 8.11 5.74
CA LEU A 81 25.58 8.59 6.45
C LEU A 81 26.80 7.72 6.11
N VAL A 82 27.89 8.38 5.71
CA VAL A 82 29.17 7.76 5.34
C VAL A 82 30.26 8.38 6.18
N ALA A 83 31.11 7.56 6.80
CA ALA A 83 32.31 8.00 7.47
C ALA A 83 33.55 7.63 6.64
N ILE A 84 34.31 8.62 6.22
CA ILE A 84 35.56 8.45 5.47
C ILE A 84 36.68 8.19 6.48
N LEU A 85 37.42 7.08 6.31
CA LEU A 85 38.46 6.66 7.23
C LEU A 85 39.88 6.81 6.65
N ASP A 86 40.02 6.95 5.34
CA ASP A 86 41.32 7.05 4.66
C ASP A 86 41.90 8.45 4.82
N PRO A 87 43.07 8.61 5.53
CA PRO A 87 43.68 9.91 5.71
C PRO A 87 44.24 10.51 4.40
N SER A 88 44.41 9.73 3.34
CA SER A 88 44.94 10.21 2.07
C SER A 88 44.05 11.26 1.38
N ILE A 89 42.78 11.34 1.74
CA ILE A 89 41.82 12.35 1.22
C ILE A 89 42.08 13.75 1.81
N THR A 90 42.78 13.83 2.91
CA THR A 90 43.06 15.08 3.63
C THR A 90 44.29 15.76 3.05
N SER A 91 44.08 16.84 2.30
CA SER A 91 45.16 17.66 1.73
C SER A 91 45.70 18.74 2.71
N ASP A 92 44.83 19.21 3.62
CA ASP A 92 45.17 20.18 4.66
C ASP A 92 44.96 19.56 6.05
N PRO A 93 46.03 19.33 6.83
CA PRO A 93 45.92 18.77 8.18
C PRO A 93 45.06 19.60 9.15
N LYS A 94 44.87 20.90 8.88
CA LYS A 94 44.04 21.79 9.70
C LYS A 94 42.55 21.62 9.37
N LYS A 95 42.23 20.98 8.26
CA LYS A 95 40.85 20.70 7.82
C LYS A 95 40.73 19.23 7.38
N PRO A 96 40.77 18.30 8.35
CA PRO A 96 40.74 16.88 8.02
C PRO A 96 39.41 16.48 7.36
N LYS A 97 39.51 15.72 6.27
CA LYS A 97 38.35 15.18 5.52
C LYS A 97 38.12 13.70 5.84
N HIS A 98 38.77 13.14 6.84
CA HIS A 98 38.61 11.79 7.34
C HIS A 98 38.32 11.81 8.86
N VAL A 99 37.78 10.74 9.41
CA VAL A 99 37.54 10.60 10.84
C VAL A 99 38.89 10.56 11.57
N THR A 100 39.15 11.59 12.39
CA THR A 100 40.40 11.71 13.15
C THR A 100 40.28 11.19 14.59
N ASP A 101 39.08 11.21 15.13
CA ASP A 101 38.74 10.76 16.49
C ASP A 101 37.53 9.82 16.46
N PRO A 102 37.76 8.49 16.37
CA PRO A 102 36.68 7.51 16.32
C PRO A 102 35.82 7.46 17.59
N GLU A 103 36.40 7.73 18.78
CA GLU A 103 35.65 7.71 20.05
C GLU A 103 34.65 8.87 20.10
N LYS A 104 35.13 10.10 19.86
CA LYS A 104 34.28 11.28 19.81
C LYS A 104 33.21 11.13 18.73
N THR A 105 33.59 10.64 17.54
CA THR A 105 32.63 10.41 16.44
C THR A 105 31.56 9.42 16.82
N ALA A 106 31.93 8.29 17.47
CA ALA A 106 30.97 7.29 17.92
C ALA A 106 30.01 7.85 18.98
N LYS A 107 30.53 8.59 19.94
CA LYS A 107 29.73 9.24 20.99
C LYS A 107 28.73 10.24 20.43
N VAL A 108 29.11 11.03 19.44
CA VAL A 108 28.20 12.00 18.83
C VAL A 108 27.17 11.29 17.96
N LEU A 109 27.57 10.38 17.09
CA LEU A 109 26.65 9.68 16.18
C LEU A 109 25.66 8.78 16.93
N SER A 110 25.99 8.26 18.11
CA SER A 110 25.06 7.45 18.94
C SER A 110 23.85 8.22 19.45
N LYS A 111 23.90 9.57 19.44
CA LYS A 111 22.74 10.42 19.80
C LYS A 111 21.68 10.47 18.69
N TYR A 112 22.09 10.24 17.45
CA TYR A 112 21.24 10.39 16.26
C TYR A 112 20.89 9.06 15.62
N LEU A 113 21.79 8.07 15.72
CA LEU A 113 21.58 6.75 15.14
C LEU A 113 21.06 5.79 16.22
N ASP A 114 20.10 4.95 15.88
CA ASP A 114 19.69 3.84 16.75
C ASP A 114 20.76 2.75 16.80
N MET A 115 21.92 3.13 17.35
CA MET A 115 23.11 2.27 17.51
C MET A 115 23.85 2.58 18.79
N LYS A 116 24.30 1.53 19.47
CA LYS A 116 25.20 1.69 20.62
C LYS A 116 26.53 2.34 20.19
N GLU A 117 27.06 3.22 21.03
CA GLU A 117 28.35 3.88 20.80
C GLU A 117 29.46 2.89 20.47
N SER A 118 29.53 1.76 21.21
CA SER A 118 30.51 0.70 20.96
C SER A 118 30.41 0.08 19.55
N ALA A 119 29.18 -0.12 19.05
CA ALA A 119 28.97 -0.68 17.72
C ALA A 119 29.38 0.30 16.61
N ILE A 120 29.17 1.60 16.82
CA ILE A 120 29.65 2.65 15.92
C ILE A 120 31.19 2.71 15.94
N TYR A 121 31.79 2.70 17.13
CA TYR A 121 33.24 2.69 17.30
C TYR A 121 33.90 1.48 16.60
N ASP A 122 33.34 0.28 16.79
CA ASP A 122 33.81 -0.94 16.14
C ASP A 122 33.82 -0.81 14.61
N ARG A 123 32.80 -0.19 14.02
CA ARG A 123 32.74 0.06 12.57
C ARG A 123 33.78 1.04 12.10
N LEU A 124 34.05 2.09 12.86
CA LEU A 124 35.06 3.11 12.54
C LEU A 124 36.49 2.59 12.64
N THR A 125 36.75 1.57 13.48
CA THR A 125 38.09 1.06 13.80
C THR A 125 38.37 -0.34 13.22
N LYS A 126 37.35 -1.01 12.66
CA LYS A 126 37.49 -2.36 12.10
C LYS A 126 38.39 -2.38 10.86
N LYS A 127 39.51 -3.08 10.95
CA LYS A 127 40.42 -3.28 9.87
C LYS A 127 40.02 -4.42 8.95
N GLY A 128 40.21 -4.25 7.66
CA GLY A 128 39.98 -5.29 6.66
C GLY A 128 41.08 -6.38 6.66
N GLN A 129 40.98 -7.34 5.74
CA GLN A 129 41.94 -8.47 5.61
C GLN A 129 43.41 -8.04 5.47
N ASN A 130 43.65 -6.85 4.96
CA ASN A 130 45.01 -6.29 4.80
C ASN A 130 45.53 -5.53 6.00
N ASN A 131 44.89 -5.65 7.18
CA ASN A 131 45.18 -4.89 8.39
C ASN A 131 45.12 -3.35 8.23
N LYS A 132 44.46 -2.86 7.17
CA LYS A 132 44.21 -1.44 6.90
C LYS A 132 42.75 -1.11 7.12
N LEU A 133 42.45 0.12 7.52
CA LEU A 133 41.11 0.65 7.54
C LEU A 133 40.56 0.69 6.10
N PRO A 134 39.26 0.42 5.88
CA PRO A 134 38.62 0.66 4.60
C PRO A 134 38.64 2.17 4.27
N TYR A 135 38.48 2.52 3.00
CA TYR A 135 38.39 3.91 2.59
C TYR A 135 37.29 4.66 3.30
N GLN A 136 36.10 4.04 3.37
CA GLN A 136 34.89 4.56 4.05
C GLN A 136 34.07 3.43 4.65
N VAL A 137 33.19 3.78 5.57
CA VAL A 137 32.21 2.86 6.16
C VAL A 137 30.81 3.48 6.20
N GLU A 138 29.79 2.63 6.07
CA GLU A 138 28.40 2.95 6.31
C GLU A 138 27.93 2.26 7.59
N PHE A 139 26.83 2.77 8.19
CA PHE A 139 26.33 2.30 9.48
C PHE A 139 25.16 1.29 9.37
N GLY A 140 24.90 0.81 8.16
CA GLY A 140 23.78 -0.11 7.90
C GLY A 140 22.42 0.57 8.00
N ALA A 141 21.38 -0.16 8.38
CA ALA A 141 20.03 0.39 8.46
C ALA A 141 19.91 1.66 9.32
N PRO A 142 20.52 1.76 10.52
CA PRO A 142 20.44 2.99 11.31
C PRO A 142 21.10 4.23 10.69
N GLY A 143 22.05 4.04 9.77
CA GLY A 143 22.73 5.15 9.08
C GLY A 143 22.18 5.43 7.68
N ARG A 144 21.11 4.74 7.27
CA ARG A 144 20.43 4.91 5.97
C ARG A 144 19.08 5.57 6.16
N ASP A 145 18.50 6.05 5.08
CA ASP A 145 17.17 6.65 5.04
C ASP A 145 16.98 7.84 6.00
N LEU A 146 18.06 8.51 6.34
CA LEU A 146 18.03 9.67 7.25
C LEU A 146 17.24 10.82 6.61
N SER A 147 16.44 11.49 7.43
CA SER A 147 15.72 12.67 7.00
C SER A 147 16.70 13.83 6.71
N HIS A 148 16.21 14.81 5.94
CA HIS A 148 17.01 16.04 5.69
C HIS A 148 17.33 16.78 6.99
N GLN A 149 16.40 16.81 7.93
CA GLN A 149 16.61 17.43 9.23
C GLN A 149 17.71 16.73 10.02
N MET A 150 17.65 15.42 10.17
CA MET A 150 18.68 14.64 10.87
C MET A 150 20.06 14.80 10.20
N MET A 151 20.09 14.84 8.86
CA MET A 151 21.32 15.12 8.10
C MET A 151 21.89 16.50 8.47
N LEU A 152 21.04 17.54 8.57
CA LEU A 152 21.48 18.87 8.98
C LEU A 152 21.98 18.90 10.42
N GLU A 153 21.26 18.29 11.35
CA GLU A 153 21.64 18.21 12.77
C GLU A 153 23.00 17.52 12.95
N ILE A 154 23.23 16.38 12.29
CA ILE A 154 24.52 15.70 12.31
C ILE A 154 25.60 16.54 11.65
N LYS A 155 25.29 17.27 10.59
CA LYS A 155 26.23 18.14 9.88
C LYS A 155 26.66 19.34 10.72
N GLU A 156 25.77 19.89 11.56
CA GLU A 156 26.06 20.97 12.51
C GLU A 156 27.06 20.57 13.60
N GLU A 157 27.16 19.27 13.92
CA GLU A 157 28.17 18.76 14.86
C GLU A 157 29.61 18.85 14.30
N ASP A 158 29.78 19.22 13.05
CA ASP A 158 31.05 19.44 12.33
C ASP A 158 32.11 18.33 12.58
N ILE A 159 31.67 17.07 12.39
CA ILE A 159 32.50 15.89 12.62
C ILE A 159 33.38 15.65 11.38
N PRO A 160 34.71 15.71 11.51
CA PRO A 160 35.63 15.47 10.39
C PRO A 160 35.38 14.07 9.77
N GLY A 161 35.31 14.02 8.46
CA GLY A 161 35.16 12.77 7.70
C GLY A 161 33.75 12.20 7.65
N VAL A 162 32.77 12.79 8.34
CA VAL A 162 31.37 12.42 8.21
C VAL A 162 30.73 13.18 7.04
N THR A 163 30.11 12.46 6.16
CA THR A 163 29.45 12.99 4.96
C THR A 163 28.16 12.24 4.66
N PHE A 164 27.39 12.73 3.71
CA PHE A 164 26.09 12.16 3.37
C PHE A 164 25.99 11.93 1.85
N ARG A 165 25.49 10.74 1.50
CA ARG A 165 25.08 10.42 0.13
C ARG A 165 23.56 10.61 0.04
N LYS A 166 23.13 11.49 -0.84
CA LYS A 166 21.69 11.67 -1.13
C LYS A 166 21.21 10.52 -2.00
N GLU A 167 20.08 9.94 -1.63
CA GLU A 167 19.47 8.80 -2.32
C GLU A 167 17.97 9.00 -2.47
N ALA A 168 17.37 8.33 -3.45
CA ALA A 168 15.91 8.23 -3.52
C ALA A 168 15.40 7.25 -2.46
N LYS A 169 14.30 7.62 -1.79
CA LYS A 169 13.56 6.78 -0.86
C LYS A 169 12.10 6.76 -1.26
N ARG A 170 11.51 5.56 -1.33
CA ARG A 170 10.07 5.41 -1.52
C ARG A 170 9.32 5.93 -0.31
N PHE A 171 8.30 6.73 -0.52
CA PHE A 171 7.55 7.43 0.50
C PHE A 171 6.04 7.26 0.31
N TYR A 172 5.33 7.01 1.42
CA TYR A 172 3.88 6.76 1.44
C TYR A 172 3.18 7.79 2.35
N PRO A 173 2.75 8.93 1.77
CA PRO A 173 2.28 10.11 2.54
C PRO A 173 1.02 9.88 3.37
N ASN A 174 0.36 8.75 3.22
CA ASN A 174 -0.90 8.45 3.88
C ASN A 174 -0.75 7.44 5.04
N GLY A 175 0.49 7.03 5.38
CA GLY A 175 0.75 6.05 6.43
C GLY A 175 0.09 4.69 6.13
N SER A 176 -0.56 4.08 7.14
CA SER A 176 -1.25 2.79 7.01
C SER A 176 -2.55 2.92 6.20
N PHE A 177 -2.44 3.28 4.94
CA PHE A 177 -3.53 3.53 4.00
C PHE A 177 -3.50 2.48 2.89
N ALA A 178 -4.50 1.58 2.83
CA ALA A 178 -4.57 0.47 1.88
C ALA A 178 -3.26 -0.33 1.77
N SER A 179 -2.54 -0.51 2.90
CA SER A 179 -1.14 -0.95 2.91
C SER A 179 -0.91 -2.26 2.18
N HIS A 180 -1.82 -3.24 2.34
CA HIS A 180 -1.70 -4.54 1.68
C HIS A 180 -2.00 -4.49 0.17
N LEU A 181 -2.84 -3.53 -0.27
CA LEU A 181 -3.07 -3.28 -1.69
C LEU A 181 -1.86 -2.61 -2.33
N ILE A 182 -1.41 -1.50 -1.73
CA ILE A 182 -0.30 -0.70 -2.26
C ILE A 182 0.99 -1.50 -2.13
N GLY A 183 1.20 -2.15 -0.99
CA GLY A 183 2.44 -2.81 -0.65
C GLY A 183 3.53 -1.81 -0.27
N PHE A 184 4.77 -2.23 -0.46
CA PHE A 184 5.94 -1.39 -0.27
C PHE A 184 7.06 -1.78 -1.21
N ALA A 185 7.94 -0.82 -1.48
CA ALA A 185 9.19 -1.03 -2.18
C ALA A 185 10.36 -0.85 -1.21
N GLN A 186 11.41 -1.63 -1.41
CA GLN A 186 12.59 -1.64 -0.57
C GLN A 186 13.86 -1.59 -1.42
N LYS A 187 14.83 -0.80 -0.98
CA LYS A 187 16.15 -0.78 -1.57
C LYS A 187 16.87 -2.10 -1.30
N THR A 188 17.33 -2.76 -2.35
CA THR A 188 18.14 -3.98 -2.29
C THR A 188 19.47 -3.71 -2.95
N THR A 189 20.56 -4.23 -2.37
CA THR A 189 21.91 -4.13 -2.93
C THR A 189 22.27 -5.50 -3.48
N ASP A 190 22.75 -5.55 -4.72
CA ASP A 190 23.24 -6.77 -5.35
C ASP A 190 24.67 -7.12 -4.92
N ASP A 191 25.20 -8.23 -5.43
CA ASP A 191 26.54 -8.72 -5.11
C ASP A 191 27.66 -7.79 -5.66
N ASP A 192 27.37 -6.98 -6.65
CA ASP A 192 28.27 -6.00 -7.25
C ASP A 192 28.27 -4.66 -6.49
N GLY A 193 27.36 -4.50 -5.51
CA GLY A 193 27.21 -3.31 -4.67
C GLY A 193 26.26 -2.26 -5.22
N ASP A 194 25.60 -2.54 -6.35
CA ASP A 194 24.60 -1.65 -6.93
C ASP A 194 23.27 -1.78 -6.17
N SER A 195 22.65 -0.66 -5.87
CA SER A 195 21.41 -0.62 -5.09
C SER A 195 20.24 -0.22 -5.97
N THR A 196 19.19 -1.05 -5.97
CA THR A 196 17.96 -0.79 -6.71
C THR A 196 16.74 -0.86 -5.79
N THR A 197 15.71 -0.05 -6.07
CA THR A 197 14.44 -0.10 -5.33
C THR A 197 13.51 -1.12 -5.98
N VAL A 198 13.13 -2.17 -5.22
CA VAL A 198 12.33 -3.29 -5.69
C VAL A 198 11.03 -3.36 -4.90
N GLY A 199 9.90 -3.44 -5.59
CA GLY A 199 8.60 -3.70 -4.99
C GLY A 199 8.54 -5.10 -4.36
N LYS A 200 8.07 -5.18 -3.12
CA LYS A 200 8.05 -6.43 -2.33
C LYS A 200 6.67 -7.01 -2.11
N MET A 201 5.64 -6.19 -2.20
CA MET A 201 4.26 -6.56 -1.90
C MET A 201 3.26 -5.70 -2.68
N GLY A 202 2.04 -6.20 -2.87
CA GLY A 202 0.92 -5.47 -3.45
C GLY A 202 1.19 -4.91 -4.85
N VAL A 203 0.66 -3.75 -5.17
CA VAL A 203 0.83 -3.04 -6.45
C VAL A 203 2.31 -2.73 -6.71
N GLU A 204 3.07 -2.35 -5.68
CA GLU A 204 4.51 -2.11 -5.81
C GLU A 204 5.26 -3.33 -6.35
N ALA A 205 4.86 -4.54 -5.95
CA ALA A 205 5.46 -5.78 -6.46
C ALA A 205 4.91 -6.18 -7.83
N SER A 206 3.58 -6.20 -8.00
CA SER A 206 2.95 -6.62 -9.26
C SER A 206 3.34 -5.74 -10.45
N PHE A 207 3.55 -4.45 -10.22
CA PHE A 207 3.89 -3.47 -11.24
C PHE A 207 5.33 -2.97 -11.12
N ASN A 208 6.21 -3.76 -10.47
CA ASN A 208 7.59 -3.36 -10.25
C ASN A 208 8.31 -2.99 -11.55
N ASP A 209 8.13 -3.76 -12.62
CA ASP A 209 8.79 -3.52 -13.91
C ASP A 209 8.29 -2.25 -14.62
N VAL A 210 7.07 -1.82 -14.34
CA VAL A 210 6.49 -0.57 -14.84
C VAL A 210 7.03 0.61 -14.02
N LEU A 211 7.06 0.45 -12.69
CA LEU A 211 7.42 1.50 -11.75
C LEU A 211 8.92 1.77 -11.68
N LYS A 212 9.79 0.75 -11.80
CA LYS A 212 11.23 0.88 -11.48
C LYS A 212 12.02 1.78 -12.41
N GLY A 213 11.52 2.08 -13.62
CA GLY A 213 12.28 2.81 -14.61
C GLY A 213 13.51 2.04 -15.15
N LYS A 214 14.40 2.76 -15.78
CA LYS A 214 15.68 2.23 -16.28
C LYS A 214 16.77 3.25 -16.00
N ASP A 215 17.75 2.85 -15.22
CA ASP A 215 18.88 3.70 -14.89
C ASP A 215 19.68 4.10 -16.12
N GLY A 216 20.18 5.31 -16.07
CA GLY A 216 21.16 5.83 -17.01
C GLY A 216 22.59 5.62 -16.51
N SER A 217 23.54 6.08 -17.27
CA SER A 217 24.95 6.05 -16.88
C SER A 217 25.70 7.24 -17.44
N VAL A 218 26.69 7.71 -16.70
CA VAL A 218 27.71 8.64 -17.17
C VAL A 218 29.05 7.93 -17.11
N ALA A 219 29.69 7.80 -18.25
CA ALA A 219 31.04 7.25 -18.33
C ALA A 219 32.02 8.33 -18.81
N TYR A 220 33.11 8.53 -18.09
CA TYR A 220 34.17 9.48 -18.43
C TYR A 220 35.55 8.91 -18.12
N LYS A 221 36.55 9.43 -18.80
CA LYS A 221 37.95 9.06 -18.53
C LYS A 221 38.52 9.98 -17.46
N SER A 222 39.04 9.39 -16.39
CA SER A 222 39.70 10.11 -15.30
C SER A 222 41.10 9.60 -15.10
N ASP A 223 41.97 10.42 -14.51
CA ASP A 223 43.29 9.98 -14.04
C ASP A 223 43.15 9.10 -12.77
N VAL A 224 44.29 8.67 -12.22
CA VAL A 224 44.33 7.83 -11.01
C VAL A 224 43.83 8.55 -9.75
N TRP A 225 43.76 9.88 -9.78
CA TRP A 225 43.24 10.71 -8.69
C TRP A 225 41.76 11.12 -8.89
N GLY A 226 41.17 10.74 -10.05
CA GLY A 226 39.75 11.01 -10.33
C GLY A 226 39.49 12.31 -11.09
N TYR A 227 40.53 13.04 -11.53
CA TYR A 227 40.37 14.22 -12.36
C TYR A 227 40.05 13.85 -13.80
N LEU A 228 39.13 14.56 -14.43
CA LEU A 228 38.79 14.42 -15.84
C LEU A 228 40.03 14.61 -16.71
N LEU A 229 40.27 13.67 -17.62
CA LEU A 229 41.35 13.82 -18.59
C LEU A 229 40.98 14.89 -19.62
N PRO A 230 41.89 15.79 -20.01
CA PRO A 230 41.67 16.77 -21.07
C PRO A 230 41.24 16.05 -22.36
N ASN A 231 40.21 16.56 -23.05
CA ASN A 231 39.61 15.99 -24.25
C ASN A 231 38.98 14.58 -24.08
N SER A 232 38.52 14.24 -22.88
CA SER A 232 37.71 13.03 -22.69
C SER A 232 36.28 13.33 -23.04
N ASP A 233 35.73 12.59 -23.99
CA ASP A 233 34.30 12.62 -24.28
C ASP A 233 33.54 11.99 -23.08
N GLU A 234 32.56 12.71 -22.54
CA GLU A 234 31.59 12.15 -21.62
C GLU A 234 30.53 11.39 -22.42
N HIS A 235 30.35 10.13 -22.11
CA HIS A 235 29.28 9.35 -22.67
C HIS A 235 28.13 9.27 -21.63
N VAL A 236 27.06 10.04 -21.88
CA VAL A 236 25.89 10.11 -21.01
C VAL A 236 24.76 9.32 -21.65
N THR A 237 24.31 8.30 -20.94
CA THR A 237 23.03 7.64 -21.22
C THR A 237 22.03 8.17 -20.20
N PRO A 238 21.03 8.96 -20.59
CA PRO A 238 20.07 9.51 -19.64
C PRO A 238 19.22 8.39 -19.02
N PRO A 239 18.83 8.51 -17.74
CA PRO A 239 17.89 7.60 -17.12
C PRO A 239 16.51 7.75 -17.77
N LYS A 240 15.73 6.68 -17.73
CA LYS A 240 14.32 6.70 -18.09
C LYS A 240 13.51 6.40 -16.82
N ASP A 241 12.77 7.39 -16.33
CA ASP A 241 11.92 7.22 -15.15
C ASP A 241 10.84 6.15 -15.37
N GLY A 242 10.41 5.55 -14.28
CA GLY A 242 9.32 4.59 -14.28
C GLY A 242 7.98 5.25 -14.61
N ASP A 243 7.06 4.47 -15.16
CA ASP A 243 5.76 4.98 -15.54
C ASP A 243 4.87 5.16 -14.30
N ASP A 244 4.03 6.21 -14.32
CA ASP A 244 3.08 6.54 -13.27
C ASP A 244 1.87 5.59 -13.30
N LEU A 245 1.44 5.11 -12.14
CA LEU A 245 0.23 4.29 -11.98
C LEU A 245 -0.90 5.10 -11.38
N TYR A 246 -2.07 5.03 -11.99
CA TYR A 246 -3.31 5.55 -11.44
C TYR A 246 -4.19 4.39 -11.00
N LEU A 247 -4.50 4.35 -9.71
CA LEU A 247 -5.39 3.35 -9.13
C LEU A 247 -6.86 3.68 -9.42
N THR A 248 -7.76 2.73 -9.10
CA THR A 248 -9.20 2.98 -9.02
C THR A 248 -9.61 3.47 -7.63
N ILE A 249 -8.74 3.36 -6.65
CA ILE A 249 -8.98 3.78 -5.28
C ILE A 249 -9.33 5.26 -5.25
N ASP A 250 -10.42 5.60 -4.57
CA ASP A 250 -10.78 6.95 -4.21
C ASP A 250 -10.27 7.23 -2.80
N LYS A 251 -9.31 8.13 -2.68
CA LYS A 251 -8.64 8.44 -1.41
C LYS A 251 -9.61 8.83 -0.31
N LYS A 252 -10.71 9.51 -0.65
CA LYS A 252 -11.70 9.93 0.34
C LYS A 252 -12.52 8.74 0.86
N ILE A 253 -12.97 7.87 -0.03
CA ILE A 253 -13.70 6.65 0.34
C ILE A 253 -12.78 5.72 1.14
N GLN A 254 -11.53 5.58 0.74
CA GLN A 254 -10.52 4.81 1.48
C GLN A 254 -10.30 5.38 2.89
N THR A 255 -10.25 6.72 3.03
CA THR A 255 -10.12 7.35 4.35
C THR A 255 -11.32 7.03 5.25
N PHE A 256 -12.55 7.10 4.74
CA PHE A 256 -13.74 6.69 5.51
C PHE A 256 -13.64 5.23 5.97
N LEU A 257 -13.12 4.37 5.09
CA LEU A 257 -12.93 2.96 5.40
C LEU A 257 -11.88 2.76 6.50
N GLU A 258 -10.71 3.40 6.38
CA GLU A 258 -9.62 3.29 7.37
C GLU A 258 -10.05 3.79 8.75
N GLU A 259 -10.73 4.94 8.81
CA GLU A 259 -11.23 5.52 10.06
C GLU A 259 -12.22 4.57 10.74
N ALA A 260 -13.22 4.07 10.01
CA ALA A 260 -14.21 3.14 10.57
C ALA A 260 -13.57 1.82 11.05
N MET A 261 -12.63 1.28 10.28
CA MET A 261 -11.93 0.05 10.66
C MET A 261 -11.00 0.25 11.88
N ASN A 262 -10.36 1.43 12.02
CA ASN A 262 -9.53 1.74 13.19
C ASN A 262 -10.37 1.81 14.46
N GLU A 263 -11.55 2.42 14.43
CA GLU A 263 -12.46 2.47 15.58
C GLU A 263 -12.90 1.05 16.00
N VAL A 264 -13.23 0.19 15.02
CA VAL A 264 -13.60 -1.19 15.29
C VAL A 264 -12.42 -2.00 15.81
N GLN A 265 -11.22 -1.81 15.26
CA GLN A 265 -9.99 -2.45 15.73
C GLN A 265 -9.70 -2.09 17.19
N LYS A 266 -9.83 -0.82 17.55
CA LYS A 266 -9.60 -0.34 18.91
C LYS A 266 -10.62 -0.90 19.91
N LYS A 267 -11.91 -0.93 19.53
CA LYS A 267 -13.00 -1.34 20.42
C LYS A 267 -13.13 -2.85 20.54
N TYR A 268 -13.12 -3.57 19.40
CA TYR A 268 -13.48 -4.98 19.34
C TYR A 268 -12.29 -5.92 19.15
N LYS A 269 -11.10 -5.39 18.90
CA LYS A 269 -9.84 -6.12 18.74
C LYS A 269 -9.97 -7.44 17.96
N PRO A 270 -10.61 -7.41 16.78
CA PRO A 270 -10.81 -8.63 16.00
C PRO A 270 -9.48 -9.27 15.60
N LYS A 271 -9.45 -10.58 15.51
CA LYS A 271 -8.26 -11.31 15.05
C LYS A 271 -7.92 -10.99 13.59
N LYS A 272 -8.94 -10.89 12.74
CA LYS A 272 -8.85 -10.42 11.36
C LYS A 272 -10.08 -9.58 11.02
N MET A 273 -9.92 -8.61 10.15
CA MET A 273 -11.02 -7.83 9.60
C MET A 273 -10.68 -7.41 8.18
N PHE A 274 -11.64 -7.44 7.29
CA PHE A 274 -11.52 -6.90 5.94
C PHE A 274 -12.73 -6.07 5.56
N ALA A 275 -12.51 -5.12 4.66
CA ALA A 275 -13.61 -4.39 4.03
C ALA A 275 -13.25 -3.94 2.62
N ILE A 276 -14.25 -3.95 1.72
CA ILE A 276 -14.12 -3.60 0.31
C ILE A 276 -15.28 -2.69 -0.06
N VAL A 277 -14.99 -1.64 -0.81
CA VAL A 277 -15.97 -0.76 -1.46
C VAL A 277 -15.77 -0.85 -2.97
N SER A 278 -16.80 -1.21 -3.70
CA SER A 278 -16.74 -1.40 -5.16
C SER A 278 -17.88 -0.66 -5.86
N ASP A 279 -17.58 -0.17 -7.07
CA ASP A 279 -18.59 0.29 -8.04
C ASP A 279 -19.07 -0.92 -8.86
N PRO A 280 -20.33 -1.39 -8.66
CA PRO A 280 -20.85 -2.56 -9.37
C PRO A 280 -21.03 -2.35 -10.86
N LYS A 281 -21.09 -1.11 -11.34
CA LYS A 281 -21.30 -0.79 -12.78
C LYS A 281 -20.02 -0.96 -13.59
N THR A 282 -18.88 -0.76 -12.94
CA THR A 282 -17.58 -0.77 -13.65
C THR A 282 -16.64 -1.87 -13.17
N GLY A 283 -16.83 -2.41 -11.96
CA GLY A 283 -15.90 -3.32 -11.31
C GLY A 283 -14.72 -2.62 -10.62
N LYS A 284 -14.71 -1.28 -10.58
CA LYS A 284 -13.67 -0.52 -9.86
C LYS A 284 -13.71 -0.83 -8.37
N ILE A 285 -12.56 -1.15 -7.81
CA ILE A 285 -12.37 -1.18 -6.36
C ILE A 285 -12.07 0.25 -5.92
N LEU A 286 -13.00 0.87 -5.21
CA LEU A 286 -12.90 2.25 -4.76
C LEU A 286 -12.18 2.38 -3.43
N ALA A 287 -12.27 1.35 -2.58
CA ALA A 287 -11.51 1.24 -1.35
C ALA A 287 -11.39 -0.23 -0.94
N MET A 288 -10.26 -0.60 -0.32
CA MET A 288 -10.09 -1.90 0.32
C MET A 288 -9.05 -1.82 1.42
N SER A 289 -9.33 -2.44 2.54
CA SER A 289 -8.41 -2.49 3.68
C SER A 289 -8.65 -3.72 4.53
N GLN A 290 -7.65 -4.04 5.35
CA GLN A 290 -7.70 -5.14 6.30
C GLN A 290 -7.08 -4.77 7.65
N ARG A 291 -7.38 -5.60 8.68
CA ARG A 291 -6.69 -5.58 9.97
C ARG A 291 -6.29 -7.02 10.35
N PRO A 292 -5.12 -7.25 10.95
CA PRO A 292 -4.07 -6.25 11.19
C PRO A 292 -3.56 -5.60 9.89
N THR A 293 -3.02 -4.38 10.01
CA THR A 293 -2.37 -3.65 8.91
C THR A 293 -0.95 -3.25 9.31
N PHE A 294 -0.19 -2.69 8.39
CA PHE A 294 1.18 -2.25 8.65
C PHE A 294 1.44 -0.87 8.06
N HIS A 295 2.49 -0.22 8.53
CA HIS A 295 2.95 1.05 8.01
C HIS A 295 3.99 0.82 6.88
N PRO A 296 3.74 1.24 5.62
CA PRO A 296 4.61 0.90 4.49
C PRO A 296 6.05 1.42 4.60
N ASP A 297 6.26 2.63 5.18
CA ASP A 297 7.59 3.20 5.34
C ASP A 297 8.42 2.51 6.42
N THR A 298 7.82 2.30 7.61
CA THR A 298 8.50 1.71 8.78
C THR A 298 8.42 0.20 8.81
N ARG A 299 7.41 -0.38 8.14
CA ARG A 299 7.06 -1.82 8.17
C ARG A 299 6.60 -2.30 9.54
N GLU A 300 6.30 -1.39 10.45
CA GLU A 300 5.67 -1.69 11.73
C GLU A 300 4.32 -2.40 11.48
N GLY A 301 4.08 -3.51 12.20
CA GLY A 301 2.89 -4.36 12.03
C GLY A 301 2.97 -5.37 10.88
N LEU A 302 3.98 -5.35 10.00
CA LEU A 302 4.08 -6.25 8.84
C LEU A 302 4.17 -7.73 9.25
N LEU A 303 4.87 -8.04 10.34
CA LEU A 303 5.05 -9.41 10.83
C LEU A 303 3.77 -10.00 11.43
N ASP A 304 2.81 -9.17 11.82
CA ASP A 304 1.54 -9.63 12.40
C ASP A 304 0.65 -10.27 11.32
N ASN A 305 0.64 -9.72 10.14
CA ASN A 305 -0.02 -10.30 8.97
C ASN A 305 0.48 -9.66 7.67
N TRP A 306 1.37 -10.32 6.97
CA TRP A 306 1.89 -9.86 5.68
C TRP A 306 1.06 -10.30 4.47
N THR A 307 0.10 -11.20 4.66
CA THR A 307 -0.80 -11.70 3.61
C THR A 307 -1.91 -10.69 3.32
N ASN A 308 -2.20 -10.43 2.05
CA ASN A 308 -3.39 -9.68 1.65
C ASN A 308 -4.62 -10.60 1.73
N ILE A 309 -5.30 -10.60 2.89
CA ILE A 309 -6.43 -11.52 3.15
C ILE A 309 -7.63 -11.31 2.21
N ILE A 310 -7.67 -10.20 1.48
CA ILE A 310 -8.77 -9.91 0.55
C ILE A 310 -8.65 -10.72 -0.73
N VAL A 311 -7.42 -11.06 -1.14
CA VAL A 311 -7.16 -11.78 -2.39
C VAL A 311 -6.43 -13.12 -2.21
N GLU A 312 -5.65 -13.27 -1.13
CA GLU A 312 -4.78 -14.44 -0.91
C GLU A 312 -5.37 -15.44 0.10
N ASP A 313 -6.25 -15.01 1.01
CA ASP A 313 -6.84 -15.86 2.05
C ASP A 313 -8.27 -16.28 1.66
N THR A 314 -8.63 -17.50 2.02
CA THR A 314 -9.95 -18.06 1.74
C THR A 314 -10.68 -18.38 3.04
N TYR A 315 -11.98 -18.24 3.02
CA TYR A 315 -12.83 -18.49 4.17
C TYR A 315 -14.20 -19.01 3.73
N GLU A 316 -14.93 -19.61 4.65
CA GLU A 316 -16.33 -20.01 4.43
C GLU A 316 -17.25 -18.80 4.57
N PRO A 317 -17.92 -18.35 3.49
CA PRO A 317 -18.70 -17.10 3.50
C PRO A 317 -19.94 -17.15 4.37
N GLY A 318 -20.37 -18.35 4.79
CA GLY A 318 -21.59 -18.52 5.55
C GLY A 318 -22.79 -17.93 4.82
N SER A 319 -23.73 -17.36 5.57
CA SER A 319 -25.00 -16.90 5.02
C SER A 319 -24.94 -15.77 4.01
N THR A 320 -23.79 -15.15 3.75
CA THR A 320 -23.63 -14.20 2.62
C THR A 320 -23.71 -14.92 1.26
N MET A 321 -23.37 -16.23 1.19
CA MET A 321 -23.58 -17.07 0.02
C MET A 321 -25.06 -17.11 -0.42
N LYS A 322 -25.98 -16.93 0.51
CA LYS A 322 -27.43 -17.00 0.25
C LYS A 322 -27.93 -15.92 -0.71
N SER A 323 -27.21 -14.83 -0.92
CA SER A 323 -27.53 -13.84 -1.97
C SER A 323 -27.53 -14.51 -3.35
N PHE A 324 -26.51 -15.30 -3.65
CA PHE A 324 -26.35 -15.98 -4.93
C PHE A 324 -27.30 -17.19 -5.05
N SER A 325 -27.51 -17.89 -3.96
CA SER A 325 -28.46 -19.01 -3.89
C SER A 325 -29.91 -18.55 -4.10
N LEU A 326 -30.28 -17.41 -3.55
CA LEU A 326 -31.57 -16.75 -3.79
C LEU A 326 -31.69 -16.34 -5.26
N ALA A 327 -30.63 -15.69 -5.81
CA ALA A 327 -30.61 -15.28 -7.20
C ALA A 327 -30.78 -16.48 -8.14
N ALA A 328 -30.11 -17.61 -7.88
CA ALA A 328 -30.27 -18.83 -8.63
C ALA A 328 -31.71 -19.38 -8.56
N ALA A 329 -32.31 -19.43 -7.36
CA ALA A 329 -33.70 -19.88 -7.17
C ALA A 329 -34.71 -18.99 -7.90
N VAL A 330 -34.49 -17.65 -7.89
CA VAL A 330 -35.34 -16.69 -8.61
C VAL A 330 -35.18 -16.86 -10.10
N ASN A 331 -33.95 -17.04 -10.61
CA ASN A 331 -33.65 -17.18 -12.02
C ASN A 331 -34.26 -18.45 -12.63
N GLU A 332 -34.28 -19.55 -11.85
CA GLU A 332 -34.93 -20.81 -12.23
C GLU A 332 -36.47 -20.81 -12.05
N GLY A 333 -37.06 -19.69 -11.55
CA GLY A 333 -38.49 -19.61 -11.25
C GLY A 333 -38.93 -20.55 -10.12
N LYS A 334 -37.99 -20.90 -9.22
CA LYS A 334 -38.20 -21.83 -8.11
C LYS A 334 -38.43 -21.12 -6.76
N PHE A 335 -38.30 -19.80 -6.72
CA PHE A 335 -38.58 -18.99 -5.54
C PHE A 335 -39.97 -18.38 -5.61
N ASN A 336 -40.89 -18.85 -4.77
CA ASN A 336 -42.17 -18.21 -4.55
C ASN A 336 -42.19 -17.60 -3.13
N PRO A 337 -42.20 -16.26 -2.98
CA PRO A 337 -42.07 -15.59 -1.70
C PRO A 337 -43.20 -15.96 -0.71
N ASN A 338 -44.37 -16.32 -1.20
CA ASN A 338 -45.57 -16.64 -0.38
C ASN A 338 -45.74 -18.13 -0.10
N GLU A 339 -44.95 -19.00 -0.73
CA GLU A 339 -45.00 -20.44 -0.45
C GLU A 339 -44.39 -20.69 0.93
N THR A 340 -44.97 -21.64 1.67
CA THR A 340 -44.58 -21.95 3.05
C THR A 340 -43.77 -23.25 3.14
N TYR A 341 -42.96 -23.32 4.17
CA TYR A 341 -42.21 -24.52 4.55
C TYR A 341 -42.12 -24.63 6.07
N GLU A 342 -41.84 -25.82 6.58
CA GLU A 342 -41.62 -26.04 8.02
C GLU A 342 -40.14 -25.71 8.32
N SER A 343 -39.90 -24.74 9.23
CA SER A 343 -38.57 -24.30 9.62
C SER A 343 -37.97 -25.18 10.75
N GLY A 344 -36.72 -24.95 11.11
CA GLY A 344 -36.07 -25.59 12.25
C GLY A 344 -35.07 -26.68 11.85
N LYS A 345 -35.51 -27.78 11.27
CA LYS A 345 -34.66 -28.93 10.93
C LYS A 345 -34.99 -29.48 9.55
N TYR A 346 -33.96 -29.79 8.78
CA TYR A 346 -34.06 -30.45 7.48
C TYR A 346 -33.20 -31.72 7.47
N TYR A 347 -33.81 -32.86 7.15
CA TYR A 347 -33.16 -34.16 7.17
C TYR A 347 -32.68 -34.55 5.77
N VAL A 348 -31.40 -34.75 5.64
CA VAL A 348 -30.77 -35.23 4.40
C VAL A 348 -30.67 -36.76 4.49
N GLU A 349 -31.06 -37.46 3.42
CA GLU A 349 -31.02 -38.92 3.36
C GLU A 349 -29.56 -39.43 3.59
N ASN A 350 -29.45 -40.44 4.43
CA ASN A 350 -28.15 -41.05 4.82
C ASN A 350 -27.15 -40.10 5.56
N VAL A 351 -27.64 -38.97 6.09
CA VAL A 351 -26.84 -38.05 6.92
C VAL A 351 -27.38 -38.08 8.36
N PRO A 352 -26.54 -38.44 9.36
CA PRO A 352 -27.02 -38.62 10.74
C PRO A 352 -27.58 -37.38 11.40
N ASN A 353 -26.99 -36.21 11.08
CA ASN A 353 -27.36 -34.94 11.70
C ASN A 353 -28.17 -34.07 10.73
N PRO A 354 -29.32 -33.54 11.15
CA PRO A 354 -30.10 -32.64 10.31
C PRO A 354 -29.38 -31.28 10.16
N ILE A 355 -29.62 -30.61 9.03
CA ILE A 355 -29.39 -29.20 8.88
C ILE A 355 -30.31 -28.44 9.83
N ARG A 356 -29.78 -27.44 10.54
CA ARG A 356 -30.50 -26.70 11.54
C ARG A 356 -30.56 -25.20 11.22
N ASP A 357 -31.66 -24.58 11.57
CA ASP A 357 -31.70 -23.13 11.62
C ASP A 357 -30.87 -22.59 12.81
N HIS A 358 -30.41 -21.35 12.68
CA HIS A 358 -29.44 -20.76 13.62
C HIS A 358 -29.96 -20.55 15.06
N ASN A 359 -31.27 -20.70 15.29
CA ASN A 359 -31.89 -20.66 16.62
C ASN A 359 -31.84 -22.03 17.33
N GLY A 360 -30.78 -22.79 17.15
CA GLY A 360 -30.64 -24.13 17.75
C GLY A 360 -31.42 -25.22 17.01
N GLY A 361 -32.09 -24.89 15.92
CA GLY A 361 -32.96 -25.78 15.18
C GLY A 361 -34.37 -25.92 15.80
N GLU A 362 -34.76 -24.99 16.64
CA GLU A 362 -36.14 -24.88 17.14
C GLU A 362 -37.10 -24.45 16.03
N GLY A 363 -36.60 -23.61 15.11
CA GLY A 363 -37.41 -23.07 14.01
C GLY A 363 -38.36 -21.95 14.44
N TRP A 364 -39.27 -21.61 13.55
CA TRP A 364 -40.31 -20.59 13.73
C TRP A 364 -41.69 -21.15 13.30
N GLY A 365 -41.81 -22.49 13.26
CA GLY A 365 -42.97 -23.16 12.70
C GLY A 365 -43.05 -23.05 11.18
N THR A 366 -44.25 -23.10 10.64
CA THR A 366 -44.52 -22.95 9.22
C THR A 366 -44.45 -21.48 8.84
N ILE A 367 -43.41 -21.08 8.08
CA ILE A 367 -43.17 -19.71 7.63
C ILE A 367 -43.04 -19.63 6.10
N THR A 368 -43.17 -18.45 5.54
CA THR A 368 -42.98 -18.24 4.10
C THR A 368 -41.52 -18.31 3.70
N PHE A 369 -41.19 -18.62 2.40
CA PHE A 369 -39.82 -18.55 1.91
C PHE A 369 -39.23 -17.13 2.00
N LEU A 370 -40.04 -16.07 1.83
CA LEU A 370 -39.57 -14.71 2.02
C LEU A 370 -39.15 -14.46 3.48
N GLU A 371 -39.94 -14.88 4.44
CA GLU A 371 -39.58 -14.82 5.86
C GLU A 371 -38.31 -15.66 6.14
N GLY A 372 -38.17 -16.81 5.49
CA GLY A 372 -36.99 -17.64 5.56
C GLY A 372 -35.71 -16.90 5.05
N VAL A 373 -35.81 -16.09 4.01
CA VAL A 373 -34.73 -15.22 3.53
C VAL A 373 -34.40 -14.14 4.56
N GLN A 374 -35.42 -13.45 5.11
CA GLN A 374 -35.30 -12.41 6.12
C GLN A 374 -34.64 -12.92 7.39
N ARG A 375 -35.07 -14.07 7.91
CA ARG A 375 -34.50 -14.76 9.08
C ARG A 375 -33.21 -15.51 8.80
N SER A 376 -32.74 -15.53 7.52
CA SER A 376 -31.58 -16.30 7.15
C SER A 376 -31.67 -17.80 7.46
N SER A 377 -32.84 -18.43 7.26
CA SER A 377 -33.08 -19.85 7.53
C SER A 377 -32.20 -20.74 6.63
N ASN A 378 -31.45 -21.67 7.22
CA ASN A 378 -30.69 -22.70 6.49
C ASN A 378 -31.67 -23.72 5.86
N VAL A 379 -32.74 -24.01 6.55
CA VAL A 379 -33.79 -24.98 6.12
C VAL A 379 -34.49 -24.46 4.85
N ALA A 380 -34.78 -23.14 4.77
CA ALA A 380 -35.32 -22.54 3.54
C ALA A 380 -34.42 -22.84 2.34
N PHE A 381 -33.14 -22.61 2.50
CA PHE A 381 -32.16 -22.77 1.39
C PHE A 381 -31.91 -24.25 1.05
N ALA A 382 -31.94 -25.17 2.03
CA ALA A 382 -31.94 -26.60 1.78
C ALA A 382 -33.13 -27.03 0.90
N ASN A 383 -34.34 -26.57 1.21
CA ASN A 383 -35.53 -26.81 0.38
C ASN A 383 -35.43 -26.17 -1.01
N LEU A 384 -34.79 -24.97 -1.13
CA LEU A 384 -34.57 -24.33 -2.42
C LEU A 384 -33.58 -25.10 -3.28
N LEU A 385 -32.56 -25.74 -2.69
CA LEU A 385 -31.60 -26.58 -3.40
C LEU A 385 -32.31 -27.76 -4.09
N ASP A 386 -33.23 -28.42 -3.38
CA ASP A 386 -34.01 -29.51 -3.98
C ASP A 386 -34.88 -29.03 -5.15
N LYS A 387 -35.45 -27.82 -5.05
CA LYS A 387 -36.24 -27.21 -6.12
C LYS A 387 -35.37 -26.78 -7.33
N ILE A 388 -34.15 -26.30 -7.12
CA ILE A 388 -33.20 -25.91 -8.19
C ILE A 388 -32.60 -27.15 -8.82
N GLY A 389 -32.21 -28.12 -7.99
CA GLY A 389 -31.47 -29.32 -8.37
C GLY A 389 -29.96 -29.14 -8.28
N PHE A 390 -29.27 -30.16 -7.78
CA PHE A 390 -27.83 -30.11 -7.46
C PHE A 390 -26.95 -29.66 -8.62
N LYS A 391 -27.15 -30.25 -9.82
CA LYS A 391 -26.28 -29.93 -10.96
C LYS A 391 -26.45 -28.49 -11.47
N LYS A 392 -27.69 -27.99 -11.43
CA LYS A 392 -27.94 -26.60 -11.83
C LYS A 392 -27.32 -25.62 -10.84
N TYR A 393 -27.43 -25.90 -9.53
CA TYR A 393 -26.84 -25.02 -8.53
C TYR A 393 -25.29 -25.04 -8.61
N GLU A 394 -24.69 -26.19 -8.85
CA GLU A 394 -23.25 -26.31 -9.11
C GLU A 394 -22.81 -25.44 -10.29
N ASN A 395 -23.57 -25.42 -11.40
CA ASN A 395 -23.31 -24.56 -12.53
C ASN A 395 -23.39 -23.07 -12.12
N TYR A 396 -24.39 -22.65 -11.34
CA TYR A 396 -24.46 -21.29 -10.82
C TYR A 396 -23.25 -20.88 -9.98
N LEU A 397 -22.70 -21.79 -9.16
CA LEU A 397 -21.48 -21.50 -8.42
C LEU A 397 -20.32 -21.11 -9.37
N HIS A 398 -20.14 -21.86 -10.46
CA HIS A 398 -19.14 -21.54 -11.47
C HIS A 398 -19.48 -20.28 -12.27
N ASP A 399 -20.74 -20.11 -12.66
CA ASP A 399 -21.19 -18.93 -13.42
C ASP A 399 -21.02 -17.63 -12.62
N PHE A 400 -21.11 -17.68 -11.28
CA PHE A 400 -20.77 -16.58 -10.37
C PHE A 400 -19.26 -16.44 -10.12
N GLY A 401 -18.41 -17.27 -10.76
CA GLY A 401 -16.96 -17.19 -10.69
C GLY A 401 -16.33 -17.80 -9.43
N PHE A 402 -17.08 -18.59 -8.65
CA PHE A 402 -16.51 -19.31 -7.52
C PHE A 402 -15.64 -20.48 -8.00
N GLY A 403 -14.52 -20.72 -7.29
CA GLY A 403 -13.52 -21.73 -7.66
C GLY A 403 -12.48 -21.21 -8.68
N GLU A 404 -12.56 -19.97 -9.11
CA GLU A 404 -11.61 -19.33 -10.01
C GLU A 404 -11.11 -18.01 -9.43
N ALA A 405 -9.84 -17.65 -9.72
CA ALA A 405 -9.29 -16.34 -9.31
C ALA A 405 -10.01 -15.20 -10.07
N THR A 406 -10.08 -14.01 -9.48
CA THR A 406 -10.72 -12.84 -10.11
C THR A 406 -9.80 -12.14 -11.12
N TYR A 407 -8.51 -12.47 -11.11
CA TYR A 407 -7.47 -11.89 -11.97
C TYR A 407 -7.39 -10.35 -11.83
N VAL A 408 -7.44 -9.87 -10.60
CA VAL A 408 -7.33 -8.44 -10.28
C VAL A 408 -5.92 -7.89 -10.52
N GLY A 409 -4.93 -8.78 -10.69
CA GLY A 409 -3.53 -8.43 -10.98
C GLY A 409 -2.67 -8.18 -9.75
N LEU A 410 -3.10 -8.67 -8.59
CA LEU A 410 -2.30 -8.69 -7.36
C LEU A 410 -1.59 -10.05 -7.18
N PRO A 411 -0.51 -10.12 -6.37
CA PRO A 411 0.22 -11.38 -6.19
C PRO A 411 -0.62 -12.43 -5.45
N ASN A 412 -0.32 -13.70 -5.69
CA ASN A 412 -0.82 -14.86 -4.93
C ASN A 412 -2.34 -14.97 -4.80
N GLU A 413 -3.09 -14.50 -5.79
CA GLU A 413 -4.54 -14.51 -5.77
C GLU A 413 -5.08 -15.94 -5.66
N ALA A 414 -5.89 -16.20 -4.63
CA ALA A 414 -6.47 -17.52 -4.37
C ALA A 414 -7.78 -17.71 -5.15
N SER A 415 -8.04 -18.95 -5.56
CA SER A 415 -9.26 -19.33 -6.29
C SER A 415 -10.38 -19.84 -5.38
N GLY A 416 -10.10 -20.12 -4.11
CA GLY A 416 -11.06 -20.83 -3.26
C GLY A 416 -11.27 -22.30 -3.67
N SER A 417 -12.28 -22.94 -3.10
CA SER A 417 -12.62 -24.34 -3.38
C SER A 417 -14.11 -24.60 -3.22
N ILE A 418 -14.73 -25.16 -4.24
CA ILE A 418 -16.13 -25.60 -4.18
C ILE A 418 -16.17 -27.02 -3.64
N LEU A 419 -16.77 -27.21 -2.47
CA LEU A 419 -16.95 -28.51 -1.86
C LEU A 419 -18.34 -29.06 -2.21
N TYR A 420 -18.42 -30.09 -3.11
CA TYR A 420 -19.70 -30.49 -3.71
C TYR A 420 -19.78 -32.00 -4.03
N HIS A 421 -18.94 -32.85 -3.38
CA HIS A 421 -18.89 -34.29 -3.67
C HIS A 421 -19.97 -35.08 -2.91
N TYR A 422 -20.01 -34.91 -1.59
CA TYR A 422 -20.91 -35.66 -0.73
C TYR A 422 -22.29 -34.98 -0.61
N PRO A 423 -23.38 -35.74 -0.36
CA PRO A 423 -24.71 -35.16 -0.24
C PRO A 423 -24.78 -33.98 0.74
N ILE A 424 -24.19 -34.11 1.91
CA ILE A 424 -24.21 -33.03 2.92
C ILE A 424 -23.48 -31.76 2.43
N GLU A 425 -22.38 -31.92 1.71
CA GLU A 425 -21.60 -30.78 1.18
C GLU A 425 -22.43 -29.94 0.21
N LYS A 426 -23.29 -30.58 -0.61
CA LYS A 426 -24.18 -29.89 -1.56
C LYS A 426 -25.15 -28.99 -0.81
N TYR A 427 -25.72 -29.50 0.29
CA TYR A 427 -26.64 -28.73 1.11
C TYR A 427 -25.94 -27.67 1.97
N THR A 428 -24.71 -27.91 2.46
CA THR A 428 -24.00 -26.89 3.24
C THR A 428 -23.46 -25.77 2.38
N THR A 429 -23.07 -26.06 1.15
CA THR A 429 -22.56 -25.06 0.17
C THR A 429 -23.62 -24.01 -0.18
N ILE A 430 -24.93 -24.36 -0.23
CA ILE A 430 -25.99 -23.39 -0.57
C ILE A 430 -26.12 -22.23 0.44
N PHE A 431 -25.65 -22.44 1.67
CA PHE A 431 -25.58 -21.41 2.70
C PHE A 431 -24.13 -21.09 3.14
N GLY A 432 -23.15 -21.49 2.32
CA GLY A 432 -21.76 -21.04 2.42
C GLY A 432 -20.90 -21.73 3.46
N GLN A 433 -21.18 -23.01 3.79
CA GLN A 433 -20.34 -23.83 4.65
C GLN A 433 -19.64 -24.93 3.84
N GLY A 434 -18.36 -25.20 4.14
CA GLY A 434 -17.51 -26.14 3.44
C GLY A 434 -16.86 -25.54 2.18
N THR A 435 -17.58 -24.83 1.36
CA THR A 435 -17.04 -24.10 0.20
C THR A 435 -16.31 -22.84 0.68
N THR A 436 -15.09 -22.64 0.18
CA THR A 436 -14.23 -21.49 0.54
C THR A 436 -14.11 -20.51 -0.62
N VAL A 437 -14.07 -19.22 -0.32
CA VAL A 437 -13.99 -18.12 -1.27
C VAL A 437 -13.09 -17.02 -0.76
N THR A 438 -12.60 -16.14 -1.64
CA THR A 438 -11.97 -14.89 -1.22
C THR A 438 -13.01 -13.77 -1.06
N PRO A 439 -12.75 -12.74 -0.23
CA PRO A 439 -13.60 -11.55 -0.16
C PRO A 439 -13.83 -10.88 -1.52
N LEU A 440 -12.82 -10.89 -2.39
CA LEU A 440 -12.91 -10.27 -3.71
C LEU A 440 -13.83 -11.05 -4.66
N GLN A 441 -13.81 -12.39 -4.63
CA GLN A 441 -14.76 -13.22 -5.39
C GLN A 441 -16.21 -12.90 -5.01
N MET A 442 -16.47 -12.72 -3.71
CA MET A 442 -17.82 -12.36 -3.23
C MET A 442 -18.29 -11.03 -3.81
N VAL A 443 -17.43 -10.00 -3.83
CA VAL A 443 -17.74 -8.69 -4.41
C VAL A 443 -17.94 -8.77 -5.93
N GLN A 444 -17.12 -9.55 -6.63
CA GLN A 444 -17.30 -9.83 -8.05
C GLN A 444 -18.68 -10.44 -8.34
N ALA A 445 -19.02 -11.50 -7.63
CA ALA A 445 -20.30 -12.19 -7.79
C ALA A 445 -21.49 -11.28 -7.46
N GLU A 446 -21.41 -10.47 -6.37
CA GLU A 446 -22.45 -9.53 -5.96
C GLU A 446 -22.69 -8.45 -7.01
N SER A 447 -21.66 -8.11 -7.81
CA SER A 447 -21.82 -7.15 -8.89
C SER A 447 -22.89 -7.59 -9.92
N ALA A 448 -23.09 -8.89 -10.12
CA ALA A 448 -24.15 -9.40 -11.00
C ALA A 448 -25.56 -9.03 -10.47
N ILE A 449 -25.76 -9.15 -9.16
CA ILE A 449 -27.04 -8.77 -8.53
C ILE A 449 -27.23 -7.25 -8.58
N ALA A 450 -26.15 -6.50 -8.31
CA ALA A 450 -26.18 -5.04 -8.27
C ALA A 450 -26.20 -4.36 -9.65
N ASN A 451 -25.82 -5.06 -10.72
CA ASN A 451 -25.66 -4.52 -12.07
C ASN A 451 -26.50 -5.27 -13.11
N ASP A 452 -27.79 -5.48 -12.81
CA ASP A 452 -28.78 -6.00 -13.75
C ASP A 452 -28.33 -7.32 -14.44
N GLY A 453 -27.75 -8.23 -13.68
CA GLY A 453 -27.29 -9.55 -14.12
C GLY A 453 -25.86 -9.60 -14.68
N LYS A 454 -25.22 -8.47 -14.90
CA LYS A 454 -23.84 -8.38 -15.43
C LYS A 454 -22.81 -8.42 -14.33
N MET A 455 -22.05 -9.49 -14.25
CA MET A 455 -20.92 -9.63 -13.33
C MET A 455 -19.71 -8.89 -13.87
N MET A 456 -19.16 -7.96 -13.11
CA MET A 456 -18.04 -7.13 -13.51
C MET A 456 -16.72 -7.68 -12.97
N LYS A 457 -15.70 -7.74 -13.83
CA LYS A 457 -14.34 -8.07 -13.41
C LYS A 457 -13.79 -6.97 -12.51
N PRO A 458 -13.34 -7.28 -11.29
CA PRO A 458 -12.76 -6.28 -10.41
C PRO A 458 -11.39 -5.84 -10.91
N TYR A 459 -11.06 -4.56 -10.75
CA TYR A 459 -9.73 -4.04 -11.06
C TYR A 459 -9.34 -2.88 -10.15
N VAL A 460 -8.02 -2.74 -9.96
CA VAL A 460 -7.42 -1.72 -9.08
C VAL A 460 -6.54 -0.72 -9.82
N ILE A 461 -6.11 -1.03 -11.06
CA ILE A 461 -5.33 -0.11 -11.90
C ILE A 461 -6.24 0.51 -12.94
N SER A 462 -6.38 1.84 -12.90
CA SER A 462 -7.15 2.61 -13.87
C SER A 462 -6.37 2.87 -15.15
N LYS A 463 -5.15 3.38 -15.03
CA LYS A 463 -4.28 3.69 -16.18
C LYS A 463 -2.80 3.73 -15.80
N ILE A 464 -1.94 3.60 -16.82
CA ILE A 464 -0.50 3.77 -16.76
C ILE A 464 -0.14 4.95 -17.65
N VAL A 465 0.69 5.87 -17.15
CA VAL A 465 1.01 7.14 -17.81
C VAL A 465 2.51 7.35 -17.81
N ASP A 466 3.10 7.70 -18.94
CA ASP A 466 4.49 8.12 -19.02
C ASP A 466 4.67 9.48 -18.28
N PRO A 467 5.55 9.57 -17.26
CA PRO A 467 5.68 10.75 -16.42
C PRO A 467 6.20 11.98 -17.16
N ASN A 468 6.98 11.79 -18.24
CA ASN A 468 7.63 12.87 -18.99
C ASN A 468 6.71 13.43 -20.08
N THR A 469 6.07 12.55 -20.86
CA THR A 469 5.23 12.95 -21.97
C THR A 469 3.75 13.14 -21.61
N LYS A 470 3.35 12.67 -20.41
CA LYS A 470 1.96 12.60 -19.93
C LYS A 470 1.04 11.76 -20.83
N LYS A 471 1.62 10.94 -21.69
CA LYS A 471 0.87 10.05 -22.56
C LYS A 471 0.35 8.84 -21.78
N VAL A 472 -0.93 8.52 -21.96
CA VAL A 472 -1.50 7.28 -21.44
C VAL A 472 -0.96 6.10 -22.26
N ILE A 473 -0.21 5.21 -21.58
CA ILE A 473 0.38 3.99 -22.17
C ILE A 473 -0.65 2.88 -22.21
N LYS A 474 -1.40 2.72 -21.10
CA LYS A 474 -2.45 1.72 -20.95
C LYS A 474 -3.59 2.29 -20.12
N GLU A 475 -4.81 1.99 -20.49
CA GLU A 475 -6.03 2.32 -19.75
C GLU A 475 -6.87 1.06 -19.58
N THR A 476 -7.32 0.79 -18.35
CA THR A 476 -8.21 -0.33 -18.07
C THR A 476 -9.65 0.11 -18.30
N LYS A 477 -10.37 -0.64 -19.11
CA LYS A 477 -11.80 -0.43 -19.34
C LYS A 477 -12.61 -1.43 -18.53
N PRO A 478 -13.84 -1.07 -18.08
CA PRO A 478 -14.75 -2.02 -17.46
C PRO A 478 -14.98 -3.25 -18.34
N GLU A 479 -14.87 -4.43 -17.74
CA GLU A 479 -15.03 -5.71 -18.40
C GLU A 479 -16.12 -6.53 -17.72
N VAL A 480 -17.05 -7.10 -18.49
CA VAL A 480 -18.05 -8.04 -17.99
C VAL A 480 -17.42 -9.42 -17.97
N SER A 481 -17.28 -10.01 -16.79
CA SER A 481 -16.71 -11.37 -16.61
C SER A 481 -17.75 -12.48 -16.83
N GLY A 482 -19.05 -12.15 -16.71
CA GLY A 482 -20.14 -13.10 -16.90
C GLY A 482 -21.51 -12.45 -16.73
N SER A 483 -22.55 -13.25 -16.98
CA SER A 483 -23.96 -12.84 -16.76
C SER A 483 -24.74 -14.03 -16.19
N PRO A 484 -24.49 -14.38 -14.91
CA PRO A 484 -25.05 -15.60 -14.30
C PRO A 484 -26.57 -15.58 -14.15
N ILE A 485 -27.19 -14.43 -14.14
CA ILE A 485 -28.64 -14.24 -13.94
C ILE A 485 -29.21 -13.19 -14.91
N SER A 486 -30.49 -13.23 -15.13
CA SER A 486 -31.19 -12.20 -15.93
C SER A 486 -31.31 -10.86 -15.17
N LYS A 487 -31.58 -9.78 -15.92
CA LYS A 487 -31.84 -8.46 -15.35
C LYS A 487 -33.05 -8.49 -14.40
N GLU A 488 -34.12 -9.15 -14.80
CA GLU A 488 -35.36 -9.27 -14.01
C GLU A 488 -35.10 -10.02 -12.72
N THR A 489 -34.27 -11.06 -12.76
CA THR A 489 -33.82 -11.80 -11.58
C THR A 489 -33.02 -10.92 -10.64
N ALA A 490 -32.08 -10.15 -11.18
CA ALA A 490 -31.26 -9.24 -10.38
C ALA A 490 -32.13 -8.21 -9.64
N ILE A 491 -33.10 -7.59 -10.32
CA ILE A 491 -34.03 -6.62 -9.71
C ILE A 491 -34.83 -7.28 -8.58
N LYS A 492 -35.47 -8.42 -8.82
CA LYS A 492 -36.23 -9.14 -7.81
C LYS A 492 -35.38 -9.58 -6.63
N THR A 493 -34.16 -10.06 -6.90
CA THR A 493 -33.24 -10.46 -5.82
C THR A 493 -32.87 -9.27 -4.94
N ARG A 494 -32.61 -8.09 -5.51
CA ARG A 494 -32.39 -6.87 -4.75
C ARG A 494 -33.58 -6.50 -3.84
N GLU A 495 -34.79 -6.55 -4.39
CA GLU A 495 -36.03 -6.30 -3.63
C GLU A 495 -36.17 -7.25 -2.43
N TYR A 496 -35.90 -8.53 -2.60
CA TYR A 496 -35.93 -9.51 -1.50
C TYR A 496 -34.79 -9.28 -0.49
N LEU A 497 -33.60 -8.93 -0.95
CA LEU A 497 -32.45 -8.59 -0.08
C LEU A 497 -32.70 -7.30 0.72
N GLU A 498 -33.45 -6.32 0.18
CA GLU A 498 -33.89 -5.15 0.96
C GLU A 498 -34.73 -5.56 2.17
N THR A 499 -35.59 -6.56 2.04
CA THR A 499 -36.45 -7.02 3.15
C THR A 499 -35.64 -7.60 4.31
N THR A 500 -34.40 -8.03 4.08
CA THR A 500 -33.54 -8.48 5.19
C THR A 500 -33.11 -7.32 6.10
N VAL A 501 -33.13 -6.08 5.58
CA VAL A 501 -32.78 -4.85 6.30
C VAL A 501 -34.06 -4.17 6.88
N THR A 502 -35.19 -4.22 6.15
CA THR A 502 -36.37 -3.44 6.47
C THR A 502 -37.44 -4.22 7.26
N SER A 503 -37.48 -5.57 7.16
CA SER A 503 -38.43 -6.39 7.88
C SER A 503 -38.12 -6.49 9.37
N GLU A 504 -39.14 -6.61 10.21
CA GLU A 504 -39.01 -6.92 11.63
C GLU A 504 -38.33 -8.28 11.92
N HIS A 505 -38.36 -9.19 10.95
CA HIS A 505 -37.67 -10.48 11.01
C HIS A 505 -36.30 -10.46 10.42
N GLY A 506 -35.87 -9.31 9.86
CA GLY A 506 -34.65 -9.16 9.12
C GLY A 506 -33.37 -9.23 9.98
N THR A 507 -32.41 -10.07 9.59
CA THR A 507 -31.10 -10.16 10.26
C THR A 507 -30.19 -8.99 9.94
N GLY A 508 -30.58 -8.13 9.01
CA GLY A 508 -29.82 -6.97 8.53
C GLY A 508 -30.31 -5.62 9.04
N GLN A 509 -31.22 -5.55 10.01
CA GLN A 509 -31.82 -4.28 10.49
C GLN A 509 -30.78 -3.24 10.93
N LYS A 510 -29.66 -3.66 11.54
CA LYS A 510 -28.56 -2.78 11.98
C LYS A 510 -27.82 -2.09 10.84
N PHE A 511 -28.01 -2.53 9.61
CA PHE A 511 -27.38 -1.99 8.41
C PHE A 511 -28.27 -0.99 7.65
N ALA A 512 -29.42 -0.63 8.21
CA ALA A 512 -30.27 0.43 7.68
C ALA A 512 -29.53 1.78 7.74
N ILE A 513 -29.63 2.54 6.64
CA ILE A 513 -29.01 3.85 6.51
C ILE A 513 -30.09 4.88 6.25
N GLU A 514 -30.15 5.90 7.09
CA GLU A 514 -31.14 6.96 6.97
C GLU A 514 -31.06 7.64 5.57
N GLY A 515 -32.20 7.73 4.93
CA GLY A 515 -32.33 8.36 3.62
C GLY A 515 -31.96 7.47 2.43
N TYR A 516 -31.50 6.23 2.64
CA TYR A 516 -31.13 5.33 1.55
C TYR A 516 -31.76 3.95 1.72
N ARG A 517 -32.29 3.41 0.62
CA ARG A 517 -32.73 2.02 0.58
C ARG A 517 -31.50 1.11 0.42
N VAL A 518 -31.25 0.28 1.42
CA VAL A 518 -30.13 -0.67 1.47
C VAL A 518 -30.68 -2.08 1.36
N GLY A 519 -30.08 -2.90 0.51
CA GLY A 519 -30.30 -4.33 0.46
C GLY A 519 -29.01 -5.09 0.66
N GLY A 520 -29.05 -6.25 1.27
CA GLY A 520 -27.86 -7.04 1.50
C GLY A 520 -28.10 -8.28 2.33
N LYS A 521 -27.03 -8.98 2.67
CA LYS A 521 -27.10 -10.22 3.44
C LYS A 521 -26.04 -10.25 4.55
N SER A 522 -26.49 -10.54 5.78
CA SER A 522 -25.60 -10.82 6.90
C SER A 522 -25.10 -12.26 6.86
N GLY A 523 -23.85 -12.46 7.31
CA GLY A 523 -23.22 -13.75 7.41
C GLY A 523 -22.62 -14.01 8.79
N SER A 524 -22.58 -15.28 9.17
CA SER A 524 -21.83 -15.78 10.32
C SER A 524 -21.17 -17.08 9.86
N GLY A 525 -19.95 -16.97 9.37
CA GLY A 525 -19.13 -18.11 8.93
C GLY A 525 -18.50 -18.78 10.14
N GLN A 526 -18.64 -20.10 10.24
CA GLN A 526 -17.92 -20.87 11.26
C GLN A 526 -16.46 -20.98 10.89
N ILE A 527 -15.57 -21.00 11.88
CA ILE A 527 -14.14 -21.04 11.69
C ILE A 527 -13.65 -22.47 12.00
N PRO A 528 -13.05 -23.18 11.03
CA PRO A 528 -12.43 -24.46 11.30
C PRO A 528 -11.25 -24.29 12.27
N ASP A 529 -11.15 -25.15 13.28
CA ASP A 529 -10.00 -25.25 14.16
C ASP A 529 -8.88 -26.03 13.45
N PRO A 530 -7.73 -25.40 13.16
CA PRO A 530 -6.63 -26.06 12.46
C PRO A 530 -6.09 -27.29 13.19
N SER A 531 -6.29 -27.39 14.52
CA SER A 531 -5.75 -28.48 15.33
C SER A 531 -6.52 -29.80 15.19
N ASN A 532 -7.81 -29.73 14.85
CA ASN A 532 -8.67 -30.93 14.85
C ASN A 532 -9.68 -31.00 13.69
N GLY A 533 -9.73 -29.96 12.83
CA GLY A 533 -10.61 -29.88 11.66
C GLY A 533 -12.09 -29.73 11.99
N ARG A 534 -12.46 -29.49 13.25
CA ARG A 534 -13.82 -29.19 13.67
C ARG A 534 -14.03 -27.68 13.72
N TYR A 535 -15.29 -27.25 13.69
CA TYR A 535 -15.58 -25.84 13.92
C TYR A 535 -15.31 -25.44 15.38
N MET A 536 -14.73 -24.25 15.55
CA MET A 536 -14.54 -23.63 16.85
C MET A 536 -15.91 -23.38 17.52
N VAL A 537 -15.96 -23.42 18.85
CA VAL A 537 -17.17 -23.20 19.65
C VAL A 537 -17.03 -21.91 20.45
N GLY A 538 -18.13 -21.17 20.63
CA GLY A 538 -18.18 -19.90 21.35
C GLY A 538 -18.75 -18.80 20.46
N LYS A 539 -19.48 -17.85 21.07
CA LYS A 539 -20.15 -16.76 20.31
C LYS A 539 -19.16 -15.83 19.57
N GLU A 540 -17.94 -15.76 20.04
CA GLU A 540 -16.85 -14.98 19.47
C GLU A 540 -16.13 -15.70 18.31
N ASN A 541 -16.27 -17.02 18.19
CA ASN A 541 -15.51 -17.84 17.23
C ASN A 541 -16.18 -17.97 15.86
N TYR A 542 -16.55 -16.81 15.31
CA TYR A 542 -17.16 -16.68 13.98
C TYR A 542 -16.47 -15.58 13.18
N LEU A 543 -16.60 -15.68 11.87
CA LEU A 543 -16.45 -14.54 10.96
C LEU A 543 -17.84 -13.92 10.75
N PHE A 544 -18.09 -12.78 11.36
CA PHE A 544 -19.31 -12.01 11.13
C PHE A 544 -19.13 -11.11 9.92
N SER A 545 -20.12 -11.05 9.04
CA SER A 545 -20.01 -10.29 7.81
C SER A 545 -21.33 -9.68 7.37
N PHE A 546 -21.27 -8.64 6.55
CA PHE A 546 -22.39 -8.09 5.83
C PHE A 546 -21.93 -7.63 4.44
N MET A 547 -22.65 -8.09 3.43
CA MET A 547 -22.49 -7.64 2.06
C MET A 547 -23.75 -6.90 1.67
N GLY A 548 -23.60 -5.60 1.40
CA GLY A 548 -24.75 -4.74 1.11
C GLY A 548 -24.49 -3.80 -0.05
N MET A 549 -25.57 -3.40 -0.70
CA MET A 549 -25.57 -2.47 -1.83
C MET A 549 -26.56 -1.34 -1.61
N ALA A 550 -26.26 -0.18 -2.14
CA ALA A 550 -27.13 0.99 -2.10
C ALA A 550 -26.87 1.97 -3.28
N PRO A 551 -27.87 2.73 -3.71
CA PRO A 551 -29.32 2.58 -3.45
C PRO A 551 -29.87 1.31 -4.13
N ILE A 552 -30.86 0.63 -3.54
CA ILE A 552 -31.29 -0.70 -4.01
C ILE A 552 -31.88 -0.70 -5.43
N ASP A 553 -32.53 0.40 -5.84
CA ASP A 553 -33.16 0.51 -7.17
C ASP A 553 -32.10 0.56 -8.29
N ASN A 554 -30.98 1.23 -8.04
CA ASN A 554 -29.87 1.38 -8.95
C ASN A 554 -28.55 1.43 -8.18
N PRO A 555 -28.04 0.29 -7.73
CA PRO A 555 -26.85 0.25 -6.88
C PRO A 555 -25.65 0.96 -7.50
N GLN A 556 -25.05 1.86 -6.71
CA GLN A 556 -23.86 2.62 -7.07
C GLN A 556 -22.65 2.13 -6.29
N LEU A 557 -22.89 1.50 -5.15
CA LEU A 557 -21.86 0.94 -4.29
C LEU A 557 -22.25 -0.45 -3.81
N ILE A 558 -21.27 -1.33 -3.76
CA ILE A 558 -21.25 -2.53 -2.93
C ILE A 558 -20.24 -2.29 -1.81
N VAL A 559 -20.62 -2.55 -0.58
CA VAL A 559 -19.70 -2.58 0.57
C VAL A 559 -19.77 -3.96 1.21
N TYR A 560 -18.62 -4.61 1.31
CA TYR A 560 -18.49 -5.90 1.96
C TYR A 560 -17.55 -5.80 3.15
N VAL A 561 -18.03 -6.16 4.34
CA VAL A 561 -17.28 -6.11 5.59
C VAL A 561 -17.28 -7.48 6.24
N GLY A 562 -16.13 -7.95 6.67
CA GLY A 562 -15.98 -9.16 7.48
C GLY A 562 -15.13 -8.89 8.72
N VAL A 563 -15.60 -9.35 9.89
CA VAL A 563 -14.93 -9.19 11.20
C VAL A 563 -14.83 -10.56 11.85
N GLN A 564 -13.61 -11.05 12.00
CA GLN A 564 -13.34 -12.40 12.53
C GLN A 564 -12.93 -12.32 13.99
N GLN A 565 -13.59 -13.10 14.82
CA GLN A 565 -13.29 -13.28 16.24
C GLN A 565 -13.16 -11.92 16.99
N PRO A 566 -14.19 -11.05 16.95
CA PRO A 566 -14.21 -9.83 17.73
C PRO A 566 -14.38 -10.11 19.23
N GLU A 567 -13.80 -9.28 20.09
CA GLU A 567 -14.14 -9.22 21.51
C GLU A 567 -15.52 -8.56 21.66
N LEU A 568 -16.53 -9.31 22.11
CA LEU A 568 -17.90 -8.82 22.26
C LEU A 568 -18.29 -8.73 23.73
N GLU A 569 -18.82 -7.59 24.15
CA GLU A 569 -19.48 -7.45 25.44
C GLU A 569 -20.70 -8.36 25.55
N PRO A 570 -21.16 -8.71 26.77
CA PRO A 570 -22.30 -9.63 26.95
C PRO A 570 -23.56 -9.25 26.19
N THR A 571 -23.83 -7.97 26.02
CA THR A 571 -25.00 -7.42 25.32
C THR A 571 -24.81 -7.20 23.83
N GLU A 572 -23.57 -7.31 23.34
CA GLU A 572 -23.25 -7.12 21.94
C GLU A 572 -23.38 -8.42 21.15
N ILE A 573 -23.68 -8.25 19.86
CA ILE A 573 -23.82 -9.35 18.89
C ILE A 573 -22.86 -9.15 17.72
N GLY A 574 -22.59 -10.21 16.97
CA GLY A 574 -21.58 -10.19 15.90
C GLY A 574 -21.84 -9.18 14.79
N SER A 575 -23.06 -8.69 14.60
CA SER A 575 -23.37 -7.61 13.66
C SER A 575 -22.95 -6.22 14.14
N ASP A 576 -22.64 -6.02 15.44
CA ASP A 576 -22.29 -4.70 15.97
C ASP A 576 -20.95 -4.19 15.40
N PRO A 577 -19.83 -4.95 15.46
CA PRO A 577 -18.58 -4.49 14.84
C PRO A 577 -18.69 -4.38 13.31
N VAL A 578 -19.49 -5.20 12.65
CA VAL A 578 -19.68 -5.15 11.20
C VAL A 578 -20.43 -3.88 10.79
N SER A 579 -21.54 -3.53 11.50
CA SER A 579 -22.31 -2.33 11.21
C SER A 579 -21.55 -1.05 11.56
N ALA A 580 -20.67 -1.09 12.54
CA ALA A 580 -19.81 0.04 12.90
C ALA A 580 -18.79 0.39 11.78
N VAL A 581 -18.46 -0.55 10.89
CA VAL A 581 -17.70 -0.26 9.66
C VAL A 581 -18.65 0.07 8.51
N PHE A 582 -19.63 -0.79 8.24
CA PHE A 582 -20.48 -0.69 7.05
C PHE A 582 -21.25 0.64 6.98
N ASN A 583 -21.93 1.03 8.07
CA ASN A 583 -22.83 2.17 8.04
C ASN A 583 -22.12 3.49 7.74
N PRO A 584 -21.06 3.90 8.46
CA PRO A 584 -20.37 5.16 8.15
C PRO A 584 -19.70 5.13 6.77
N VAL A 585 -19.14 3.99 6.35
CA VAL A 585 -18.51 3.86 5.04
C VAL A 585 -19.54 4.02 3.92
N MET A 586 -20.64 3.29 3.95
CA MET A 586 -21.68 3.39 2.92
C MET A 586 -22.31 4.79 2.92
N GLN A 587 -22.72 5.31 4.07
CA GLN A 587 -23.40 6.60 4.19
C GLN A 587 -22.51 7.75 3.70
N ASN A 588 -21.26 7.82 4.18
CA ASN A 588 -20.33 8.88 3.80
C ASN A 588 -19.94 8.79 2.31
N SER A 589 -19.77 7.57 1.79
CA SER A 589 -19.45 7.37 0.38
C SER A 589 -20.60 7.77 -0.53
N LEU A 590 -21.86 7.42 -0.20
CA LEU A 590 -23.04 7.84 -0.96
C LEU A 590 -23.18 9.36 -0.98
N LYS A 591 -23.01 10.03 0.18
CA LYS A 591 -23.04 11.49 0.29
C LYS A 591 -21.91 12.12 -0.55
N TYR A 592 -20.70 11.63 -0.41
CA TYR A 592 -19.53 12.11 -1.13
C TYR A 592 -19.68 11.99 -2.66
N LEU A 593 -20.23 10.88 -3.13
CA LEU A 593 -20.54 10.65 -4.55
C LEU A 593 -21.75 11.45 -5.05
N ASN A 594 -22.37 12.27 -4.19
CA ASN A 594 -23.58 13.02 -4.49
C ASN A 594 -24.78 12.15 -4.94
N ILE A 595 -24.87 10.94 -4.44
CA ILE A 595 -26.00 10.06 -4.68
C ILE A 595 -27.14 10.55 -3.80
N LYS A 596 -28.24 10.92 -4.43
CA LYS A 596 -29.39 11.52 -3.73
C LYS A 596 -30.05 10.50 -2.80
N PRO A 597 -30.38 10.90 -1.54
CA PRO A 597 -31.26 10.13 -0.71
C PRO A 597 -32.62 9.89 -1.39
N GLN A 598 -33.19 8.71 -1.20
CA GLN A 598 -34.49 8.33 -1.76
C GLN A 598 -35.66 8.87 -0.92
N GLU A 599 -35.44 9.10 0.38
CA GLU A 599 -36.35 9.84 1.25
C GLU A 599 -35.95 11.31 1.32
N LYS A 600 -36.93 12.21 1.53
CA LYS A 600 -36.70 13.67 1.59
C LYS A 600 -35.89 14.06 2.83
N VAL A 601 -34.62 13.73 2.86
CA VAL A 601 -33.66 14.38 3.75
C VAL A 601 -33.05 15.54 2.95
N SER A 602 -33.36 16.76 3.35
CA SER A 602 -32.82 17.97 2.69
C SER A 602 -31.35 18.14 3.06
N LEU A 603 -30.45 17.42 2.38
CA LEU A 603 -29.03 17.68 2.43
C LEU A 603 -28.68 18.67 1.33
N LYS A 604 -28.26 19.88 1.72
CA LYS A 604 -27.75 20.88 0.77
C LYS A 604 -26.49 20.34 0.11
N LYS A 605 -26.55 20.12 -1.19
CA LYS A 605 -25.35 19.94 -2.02
C LYS A 605 -24.52 21.20 -1.97
N GLN A 606 -23.25 21.08 -1.62
CA GLN A 606 -22.29 22.15 -1.89
C GLN A 606 -21.15 21.55 -2.72
N SER A 607 -21.07 21.96 -3.98
CA SER A 607 -19.86 21.81 -4.76
C SER A 607 -18.90 22.93 -4.37
N LEU A 608 -17.63 22.64 -4.28
CA LEU A 608 -16.60 23.61 -3.97
C LEU A 608 -16.63 24.75 -5.00
N PRO A 609 -16.76 26.02 -4.58
CA PRO A 609 -16.66 27.13 -5.51
C PRO A 609 -15.27 27.20 -6.14
N GLU A 610 -15.19 27.62 -7.40
CA GLU A 610 -13.92 27.94 -8.06
C GLU A 610 -13.50 29.35 -7.62
N THR A 611 -12.30 29.44 -7.04
CA THR A 611 -11.81 30.72 -6.47
C THR A 611 -10.58 31.28 -7.18
N ARG A 612 -10.10 30.66 -8.26
CA ARG A 612 -9.00 31.21 -9.06
C ARG A 612 -9.39 32.57 -9.65
N GLU A 613 -8.42 33.48 -9.75
CA GLU A 613 -8.59 34.83 -10.23
C GLU A 613 -9.44 35.73 -9.30
N MET A 614 -9.84 35.25 -8.12
CA MET A 614 -10.48 36.05 -7.09
C MET A 614 -9.45 36.71 -6.18
N SER A 615 -9.80 37.81 -5.56
CA SER A 615 -9.02 38.32 -4.43
C SER A 615 -9.05 37.33 -3.26
N VAL A 616 -7.98 37.29 -2.46
CA VAL A 616 -7.87 36.36 -1.32
C VAL A 616 -9.05 36.51 -0.36
N GLU A 617 -9.52 37.72 -0.12
CA GLU A 617 -10.63 38.00 0.80
C GLU A 617 -11.98 37.53 0.24
N GLU A 618 -12.24 37.72 -1.05
CA GLU A 618 -13.43 37.17 -1.72
C GLU A 618 -13.41 35.64 -1.73
N ALA A 619 -12.26 35.04 -2.06
CA ALA A 619 -12.07 33.58 -2.08
C ALA A 619 -12.33 32.97 -0.70
N LYS A 620 -11.79 33.54 0.38
CA LYS A 620 -12.06 33.09 1.75
C LYS A 620 -13.56 33.15 2.06
N LYS A 621 -14.21 34.27 1.76
CA LYS A 621 -15.63 34.44 2.04
C LYS A 621 -16.52 33.46 1.28
N GLU A 622 -16.21 33.18 0.01
CA GLU A 622 -16.96 32.22 -0.78
C GLU A 622 -16.72 30.75 -0.28
N LEU A 623 -15.50 30.41 0.13
CA LEU A 623 -15.19 29.12 0.70
C LEU A 623 -15.86 28.93 2.08
N GLU A 624 -15.81 29.93 2.96
CA GLU A 624 -16.48 29.90 4.27
C GLU A 624 -18.00 29.77 4.13
N LYS A 625 -18.59 30.48 3.18
CA LYS A 625 -20.02 30.38 2.84
C LYS A 625 -20.39 28.97 2.33
N ALA A 626 -19.45 28.30 1.67
CA ALA A 626 -19.56 26.91 1.26
C ALA A 626 -19.28 25.91 2.41
N GLY A 627 -19.16 26.38 3.66
CA GLY A 627 -18.97 25.54 4.84
C GLY A 627 -17.60 24.87 4.94
N VAL A 628 -16.59 25.32 4.20
CA VAL A 628 -15.23 24.78 4.20
C VAL A 628 -14.24 25.77 4.82
N THR A 629 -13.09 25.27 5.28
CA THR A 629 -12.06 26.10 5.93
C THR A 629 -11.00 26.50 4.91
N PRO A 630 -10.92 27.79 4.51
CA PRO A 630 -9.90 28.25 3.58
C PRO A 630 -8.53 28.36 4.24
N ILE A 631 -7.50 27.85 3.56
CA ILE A 631 -6.10 27.89 3.96
C ILE A 631 -5.31 28.62 2.90
N VAL A 632 -4.62 29.70 3.27
CA VAL A 632 -3.85 30.52 2.33
C VAL A 632 -2.38 30.08 2.34
N VAL A 633 -1.83 29.88 1.15
CA VAL A 633 -0.41 29.65 0.88
C VAL A 633 0.10 30.78 0.01
N GLY A 634 1.02 31.56 0.54
CA GLY A 634 1.56 32.77 -0.08
C GLY A 634 1.03 34.06 0.53
N ASN A 635 1.62 35.18 0.12
CA ASN A 635 1.34 36.54 0.65
C ASN A 635 0.83 37.51 -0.41
N GLY A 636 0.43 36.99 -1.58
CA GLY A 636 -0.15 37.80 -2.66
C GLY A 636 -1.61 38.19 -2.43
N SER A 637 -2.17 38.93 -3.34
CA SER A 637 -3.53 39.45 -3.26
C SER A 637 -4.57 38.70 -4.08
N GLU A 638 -4.14 37.89 -5.04
CA GLU A 638 -4.99 37.14 -5.97
C GLU A 638 -4.73 35.62 -5.89
N VAL A 639 -5.77 34.83 -6.02
CA VAL A 639 -5.69 33.35 -5.99
C VAL A 639 -5.31 32.80 -7.36
N VAL A 640 -4.13 32.19 -7.47
CA VAL A 640 -3.63 31.58 -8.73
C VAL A 640 -3.88 30.08 -8.80
N LYS A 641 -4.08 29.40 -7.66
CA LYS A 641 -4.35 27.96 -7.62
C LYS A 641 -5.16 27.58 -6.40
N GLN A 642 -6.00 26.57 -6.54
CA GLN A 642 -6.85 26.01 -5.48
C GLN A 642 -6.71 24.49 -5.42
N LEU A 643 -6.75 23.91 -4.21
CA LEU A 643 -6.72 22.47 -3.98
C LEU A 643 -7.63 22.08 -2.79
N PRO A 644 -8.68 21.21 -2.99
CA PRO A 644 -9.14 20.64 -4.26
C PRO A 644 -9.65 21.70 -5.26
N GLN A 645 -9.74 21.32 -6.53
CA GLN A 645 -10.24 22.22 -7.58
C GLN A 645 -11.74 22.54 -7.40
N GLY A 646 -12.19 23.66 -7.92
CA GLY A 646 -13.61 24.01 -7.98
C GLY A 646 -14.45 22.91 -8.65
N GLY A 647 -15.71 22.79 -8.25
CA GLY A 647 -16.62 21.73 -8.71
C GLY A 647 -16.49 20.39 -7.99
N ASN A 648 -15.41 20.14 -7.24
CA ASN A 648 -15.28 18.92 -6.45
C ASN A 648 -16.28 18.89 -5.27
N PRO A 649 -16.86 17.72 -4.96
CA PRO A 649 -17.70 17.58 -3.78
C PRO A 649 -16.86 17.69 -2.50
N MET A 650 -17.37 18.43 -1.51
CA MET A 650 -16.71 18.67 -0.23
C MET A 650 -17.62 18.35 0.94
N LEU A 651 -17.01 17.94 2.06
CA LEU A 651 -17.67 17.82 3.35
C LEU A 651 -17.54 19.13 4.13
N GLU A 652 -18.54 19.42 4.95
CA GLU A 652 -18.51 20.57 5.86
C GLU A 652 -17.29 20.50 6.80
N GLY A 653 -16.58 21.64 6.96
CA GLY A 653 -15.37 21.73 7.78
C GLY A 653 -14.06 21.27 7.11
N GLU A 654 -14.09 20.75 5.90
CA GLU A 654 -12.87 20.31 5.20
C GLU A 654 -11.98 21.49 4.79
N ARG A 655 -10.64 21.31 4.84
CA ARG A 655 -9.68 22.38 4.48
C ARG A 655 -9.46 22.46 2.98
N VAL A 656 -9.61 23.67 2.44
CA VAL A 656 -9.31 24.03 1.05
C VAL A 656 -8.10 24.93 1.02
N VAL A 657 -7.07 24.54 0.31
CA VAL A 657 -5.82 25.31 0.22
C VAL A 657 -5.88 26.17 -1.04
N ILE A 658 -5.70 27.48 -0.89
CA ILE A 658 -5.59 28.45 -1.98
C ILE A 658 -4.17 29.02 -2.00
N LYS A 659 -3.57 29.11 -3.19
CA LYS A 659 -2.25 29.70 -3.41
C LYS A 659 -2.39 31.04 -4.04
N THR A 660 -1.63 32.01 -3.54
CA THR A 660 -1.64 33.41 -4.07
C THR A 660 -0.52 33.64 -5.08
N ASP A 661 -0.60 34.77 -5.78
CA ASP A 661 0.37 35.24 -6.77
C ASP A 661 1.68 35.80 -6.18
N GLY A 662 1.76 35.95 -4.85
CA GLY A 662 2.94 36.50 -4.16
C GLY A 662 3.99 35.45 -3.81
N ASP A 663 4.89 35.86 -2.90
CA ASP A 663 5.90 34.96 -2.34
C ASP A 663 5.24 33.77 -1.61
N ILE A 664 5.83 32.61 -1.68
CA ILE A 664 5.32 31.41 -1.00
C ILE A 664 5.55 31.58 0.51
N THR A 665 4.47 31.58 1.26
CA THR A 665 4.44 31.45 2.73
C THR A 665 3.54 30.28 3.08
N ILE A 666 3.79 29.60 4.20
CA ILE A 666 2.96 28.49 4.65
C ILE A 666 2.30 28.81 6.00
N PRO A 667 1.12 28.23 6.28
CA PRO A 667 0.41 28.40 7.55
C PRO A 667 1.04 27.61 8.69
N ASP A 668 0.57 27.85 9.93
CA ASP A 668 0.78 26.94 11.04
C ASP A 668 -0.06 25.67 10.82
N MET A 669 0.62 24.54 10.72
CA MET A 669 -0.01 23.24 10.46
C MET A 669 -0.13 22.37 11.71
N LYS A 670 0.17 22.90 12.90
CA LYS A 670 0.04 22.16 14.16
C LYS A 670 -1.39 21.61 14.33
N GLY A 671 -1.50 20.32 14.67
CA GLY A 671 -2.77 19.62 14.82
C GLY A 671 -3.43 19.19 13.50
N TRP A 672 -2.77 19.36 12.34
CA TRP A 672 -3.32 18.98 11.06
C TRP A 672 -3.04 17.52 10.72
N SER A 673 -3.94 16.94 9.92
CA SER A 673 -3.72 15.62 9.35
C SER A 673 -2.56 15.63 8.34
N VAL A 674 -1.89 14.50 8.19
CA VAL A 674 -0.86 14.29 7.15
C VAL A 674 -1.36 14.74 5.77
N ARG A 675 -2.62 14.42 5.45
CA ARG A 675 -3.28 14.80 4.19
C ARG A 675 -3.31 16.31 3.97
N ASP A 676 -3.69 17.08 4.99
CA ASP A 676 -3.84 18.52 4.84
C ASP A 676 -2.49 19.23 4.78
N VAL A 677 -1.49 18.73 5.51
CA VAL A 677 -0.09 19.18 5.38
C VAL A 677 0.43 18.93 3.96
N PHE A 678 0.10 17.78 3.39
CA PHE A 678 0.50 17.42 2.03
C PHE A 678 -0.15 18.33 0.97
N LYS A 679 -1.43 18.72 1.16
CA LYS A 679 -2.08 19.72 0.28
C LYS A 679 -1.30 21.02 0.23
N VAL A 680 -0.82 21.49 1.40
CA VAL A 680 -0.01 22.72 1.49
C VAL A 680 1.33 22.55 0.77
N ALA A 681 2.06 21.48 1.03
CA ALA A 681 3.33 21.24 0.36
C ALA A 681 3.18 21.14 -1.17
N ASN A 682 2.15 20.40 -1.64
CA ASN A 682 1.87 20.22 -3.07
C ASN A 682 1.56 21.57 -3.76
N ILE A 683 0.64 22.35 -3.19
CA ILE A 683 0.24 23.63 -3.82
C ILE A 683 1.37 24.68 -3.76
N ALA A 684 2.22 24.62 -2.71
CA ALA A 684 3.40 25.44 -2.56
C ALA A 684 4.55 25.02 -3.49
N GLY A 685 4.53 23.77 -3.97
CA GLY A 685 5.61 23.20 -4.78
C GLY A 685 6.86 22.87 -3.95
N LEU A 686 6.69 22.53 -2.66
CA LEU A 686 7.75 22.21 -1.72
C LEU A 686 7.97 20.70 -1.65
N LYS A 687 9.23 20.30 -1.56
CA LYS A 687 9.58 18.92 -1.16
C LYS A 687 9.27 18.77 0.33
N ILE A 688 8.60 17.69 0.71
CA ILE A 688 8.22 17.45 2.09
C ILE A 688 8.95 16.24 2.65
N ASN A 689 9.47 16.40 3.88
CA ASN A 689 9.96 15.32 4.71
C ASN A 689 9.06 15.22 5.94
N MET A 690 8.45 14.05 6.14
CA MET A 690 7.57 13.80 7.28
C MET A 690 8.24 12.83 8.24
N VAL A 691 8.16 13.13 9.53
CA VAL A 691 8.75 12.35 10.62
C VAL A 691 7.65 12.00 11.61
N GLY A 692 7.48 10.71 11.93
CA GLY A 692 6.45 10.22 12.84
C GLY A 692 5.08 10.05 12.20
N ASN A 693 4.07 9.75 13.02
CA ASN A 693 2.71 9.42 12.61
C ASN A 693 1.69 10.24 13.40
N GLY A 694 0.45 10.33 12.89
CA GLY A 694 -0.66 11.01 13.55
C GLY A 694 -0.90 12.42 13.03
N TYR A 695 -0.87 13.43 13.92
CA TYR A 695 -1.14 14.83 13.58
C TYR A 695 0.14 15.66 13.65
N ALA A 696 0.26 16.66 12.79
CA ALA A 696 1.40 17.58 12.76
C ALA A 696 1.63 18.19 14.15
N PHE A 697 2.80 17.99 14.71
CA PHE A 697 3.20 18.50 16.04
C PHE A 697 4.08 19.73 15.93
N SER A 698 5.01 19.73 14.97
CA SER A 698 5.89 20.86 14.67
C SER A 698 6.31 20.87 13.21
N GLN A 699 6.73 22.04 12.72
CA GLN A 699 7.26 22.26 11.38
C GLN A 699 8.55 23.09 11.44
N ASN A 700 9.48 22.85 10.52
CA ASN A 700 10.77 23.57 10.46
C ASN A 700 10.65 25.00 9.93
N ILE A 701 9.72 25.24 9.00
CA ILE A 701 9.49 26.57 8.41
C ILE A 701 8.47 27.31 9.27
N GLN A 702 8.83 28.46 9.78
CA GLN A 702 7.91 29.27 10.59
C GLN A 702 6.73 29.79 9.76
N PRO A 703 5.51 29.77 10.31
CA PRO A 703 4.32 30.27 9.62
C PRO A 703 4.49 31.73 9.17
N GLY A 704 4.03 32.02 7.94
CA GLY A 704 4.04 33.37 7.37
C GLY A 704 5.39 33.87 6.83
N ILE A 705 6.49 33.13 7.04
CA ILE A 705 7.80 33.50 6.49
C ILE A 705 7.89 33.04 5.02
N LYS A 706 8.56 33.85 4.20
CA LYS A 706 8.87 33.52 2.80
C LYS A 706 9.72 32.25 2.71
N VAL A 707 9.22 31.28 1.99
CA VAL A 707 9.88 29.98 1.82
C VAL A 707 10.81 30.00 0.61
N ASN A 708 12.01 29.45 0.77
CA ASN A 708 12.89 29.15 -0.35
C ASN A 708 12.46 27.81 -0.99
N LYS A 709 12.26 27.77 -2.31
CA LYS A 709 11.80 26.56 -3.03
C LYS A 709 12.77 25.36 -2.92
N ASP A 710 14.05 25.63 -2.65
CA ASP A 710 15.08 24.60 -2.47
C ASP A 710 15.10 24.03 -1.04
N GLU A 711 14.42 24.69 -0.10
CA GLU A 711 14.31 24.26 1.29
C GLU A 711 13.16 23.25 1.46
N PRO A 712 13.41 22.03 1.91
CA PRO A 712 12.36 21.06 2.14
C PRO A 712 11.52 21.45 3.38
N LEU A 713 10.23 21.27 3.28
CA LEU A 713 9.33 21.36 4.42
C LEU A 713 9.45 20.09 5.26
N VAL A 714 9.91 20.23 6.50
CA VAL A 714 9.98 19.13 7.48
C VAL A 714 8.85 19.28 8.48
N VAL A 715 8.00 18.26 8.63
CA VAL A 715 6.90 18.26 9.60
C VAL A 715 6.99 17.01 10.45
N ASN A 716 7.04 17.20 11.77
CA ASN A 716 7.00 16.13 12.75
C ASN A 716 5.54 15.84 13.13
N PHE A 717 5.17 14.58 13.11
CA PHE A 717 3.84 14.10 13.46
C PHE A 717 3.91 13.30 14.76
N LYS A 718 2.86 13.40 15.58
CA LYS A 718 2.67 12.61 16.79
C LYS A 718 1.25 12.07 16.84
N THR A 719 1.10 10.88 17.39
CA THR A 719 -0.22 10.37 17.76
C THR A 719 -0.81 11.19 18.91
N PRO A 720 -2.12 11.19 19.14
CA PRO A 720 -2.72 11.86 20.30
C PRO A 720 -2.11 11.40 21.63
N GLU A 721 -1.71 10.14 21.73
CA GLU A 721 -1.07 9.55 22.92
C GLU A 721 0.34 10.10 23.12
N GLU A 722 1.16 10.14 22.07
CA GLU A 722 2.51 10.73 22.12
C GLU A 722 2.49 12.25 22.37
N ALA A 723 1.46 12.94 21.86
CA ALA A 723 1.29 14.38 22.10
C ALA A 723 0.81 14.71 23.50
N ALA A 724 0.09 13.79 24.17
CA ALA A 724 -0.41 13.89 25.54
C ALA A 724 0.55 13.34 26.59
N ALA A 725 1.59 12.58 26.19
CA ALA A 725 2.60 12.08 27.13
C ALA A 725 3.25 13.26 27.88
N PRO A 726 3.35 13.21 29.23
CA PRO A 726 4.08 14.21 29.98
C PRO A 726 5.51 14.30 29.43
N LYS A 727 6.02 15.52 29.25
CA LYS A 727 7.46 15.69 29.04
C LYS A 727 8.11 15.06 30.27
N GLU A 728 8.90 14.01 30.12
CA GLU A 728 9.85 13.63 31.15
C GLU A 728 10.73 14.85 31.32
N GLU A 729 10.56 15.50 32.50
CA GLU A 729 11.44 16.57 32.90
C GLU A 729 12.83 15.96 32.98
N GLU A 730 13.74 16.49 32.16
CA GLU A 730 15.18 16.43 32.44
C GLU A 730 15.42 17.14 33.78
N GLU A 731 15.06 16.50 34.89
CA GLU A 731 15.53 16.88 36.23
C GLU A 731 16.89 16.23 36.46
N GLN A 732 17.91 17.10 36.29
CA GLN A 732 18.99 17.29 37.23
C GLN A 732 19.70 16.01 37.74
N GLN A 733 20.82 15.75 37.15
CA GLN A 733 21.98 15.37 37.99
C GLN A 733 22.94 16.55 38.05
N LEU A 734 22.62 17.45 38.99
CA LEU A 734 23.57 18.31 39.68
C LEU A 734 23.48 17.90 41.16
N ASN A 735 24.38 16.97 41.55
CA ASN A 735 25.10 16.95 42.83
C ASN A 735 26.18 15.87 42.77
#